data_d06eb399e1526e9a23842204dac5b960
#
_entry.id   d06eb399e1526e9a23842204dac5b960
#
_cell.length_a   1.000
_cell.length_b   1.000
_cell.length_c   1.000
_cell.angle_alpha   90.00
_cell.angle_beta   90.00
_cell.angle_gamma   90.00
#
_symmetry.space_group_name_H-M   'P 1'
#
loop_
_entity.id
_entity.type
_entity.pdbx_description
1 polymer ?
#
loop_
_entity_poly.entity_id
_entity_poly.type
_entity_poly.pdbx_seq_one_letter_code
_entity_poly.pdbx_strand_id
1 'polypeptide(L)'
;MARHLAFFSALTLGMLANGSAQTAIDPPLTEAVRAFEKALREKDVPSALKAWQFAKPEDQAAEEAELRGVFSSREITFACEPPSSSADGQTALTLGTLARISEPRGAVEQWNLTWTKTPAGWRITSKETFDGLDGLVHLILDNSGFVAAGQTIELEDFTLQMNEGSFFLNTQEAGPTALVFVGKGRVTFKPRPSTERGQMKIFAKSEILEDEVSRAFLRLHPADLYRTLKPGKFVEDPQSVSRLSRATEFFERHKTDSFVLDSPVAGAPWWLLPGLGDTAIVFESRRFGTLTLSLSSFDAEGVSLFNRSTQHQISAYPRAGAADQTSDADSAFDVAHHDLSLSVNPQTFDLTGRDTVAIDIHSPVSSFRFHLDDELQVRSVRSQEGGRHLFFRVRGKDTVLVSMGRLSDSVGRLNLTVDYIGRLPAGTVESEILRVNQDIAGEEPTFFIDPALIYSKRRAFYPQVGDEDYATSTLKVTVPADWTVVSGGVRTEAADRTTRTVTFEQKQSAKYIAFLVARLLPIASERTEAFSFDAYGQSRARRETERSVAALKSAARYYSRLFGPLPYSPLNMALIEAPVPGGHSPPGLVIVQQRPPLMGGALKDDPATFYDIPGFFMAHELAHQWWGQGVTPRSYRDRWVSEGFAQYAAALWTRESLGEEVFNRVLRKMVTWAKRLTSAGPVDLGNRVGHIQNNAQAHRAVVYDKGALVLDMVRRLVGDEPFRRSLTQLQSEHRFSKVDSEMARRAFEAESSMDLDALWETFIRNTELPAARVEASNGAMEIVVTGYAGPLPLTVEVDGKRTQVVVHGRSPVPGAGPGSKVTLDPEGVSLARIGR
;
A
#
# COMPACT_ATOMS: atom_id res chain seq x y z
N MET A 1 -20.70 -15.74 26.77
CA MET A 1 -20.95 -14.31 26.59
C MET A 1 -20.97 -13.55 27.93
N ALA A 2 -20.15 -13.88 28.90
CA ALA A 2 -20.08 -13.16 30.19
C ALA A 2 -18.71 -13.33 30.86
N ARG A 3 -17.63 -13.29 30.10
CA ARG A 3 -16.24 -13.44 30.64
C ARG A 3 -15.21 -12.44 30.05
N HIS A 4 -15.61 -11.46 29.28
CA HIS A 4 -14.69 -10.46 28.66
C HIS A 4 -14.82 -9.03 29.21
N LEU A 5 -15.65 -8.81 30.23
CA LEU A 5 -15.87 -7.46 30.80
C LEU A 5 -15.09 -7.18 32.11
N ALA A 6 -14.24 -8.12 32.57
CA ALA A 6 -13.56 -7.99 33.87
C ALA A 6 -12.04 -7.68 33.76
N PHE A 7 -11.47 -7.50 32.56
CA PHE A 7 -10.01 -7.27 32.40
C PHE A 7 -9.60 -5.83 32.07
N PHE A 8 -10.56 -4.90 31.98
CA PHE A 8 -10.30 -3.52 31.55
C PHE A 8 -10.02 -2.53 32.67
N SER A 9 -9.98 -2.95 33.96
CA SER A 9 -9.86 -2.03 35.08
C SER A 9 -8.52 -2.05 35.83
N ALA A 10 -7.55 -2.86 35.46
CA ALA A 10 -6.34 -3.05 36.29
C ALA A 10 -4.99 -2.72 35.60
N LEU A 11 -4.96 -2.24 34.36
CA LEU A 11 -3.69 -1.97 33.63
C LEU A 11 -3.43 -0.50 33.27
N THR A 12 -4.12 0.46 33.93
CA THR A 12 -3.92 1.89 33.66
C THR A 12 -3.01 2.61 34.69
N LEU A 13 -2.26 1.87 35.50
CA LEU A 13 -1.39 2.48 36.53
C LEU A 13 0.04 1.93 36.47
N GLY A 14 0.75 2.22 35.42
CA GLY A 14 2.17 1.94 35.43
C GLY A 14 2.83 2.22 34.10
N MET A 15 3.42 3.38 33.96
CA MET A 15 4.45 3.88 33.03
C MET A 15 4.06 5.14 32.30
N LEU A 16 4.02 6.25 33.01
CA LEU A 16 4.31 7.57 32.48
C LEU A 16 5.11 8.30 33.57
N ALA A 17 6.37 7.97 33.66
CA ALA A 17 7.33 8.77 34.40
C ALA A 17 8.34 9.33 33.44
N ASN A 18 8.05 10.54 32.94
CA ASN A 18 9.06 11.56 32.69
C ASN A 18 8.37 12.90 32.39
N GLY A 19 8.41 13.79 33.32
CA GLY A 19 8.62 15.21 33.16
C GLY A 19 7.45 16.12 32.80
N SER A 20 6.27 15.94 33.36
CA SER A 20 5.41 17.07 33.73
C SER A 20 4.73 16.73 35.05
N ALA A 21 4.74 17.60 35.99
CA ALA A 21 4.09 17.42 37.30
C ALA A 21 2.62 17.05 37.02
N GLN A 22 2.27 15.77 37.20
CA GLN A 22 0.89 15.33 37.33
C GLN A 22 0.32 16.03 38.58
N THR A 23 -0.36 17.16 38.38
CA THR A 23 -1.19 17.77 39.43
C THR A 23 -2.18 16.68 39.85
N ALA A 24 -2.17 16.38 41.16
CA ALA A 24 -3.06 15.38 41.75
C ALA A 24 -4.50 15.67 41.31
N ILE A 25 -5.13 14.68 40.67
CA ILE A 25 -6.52 14.78 40.20
C ILE A 25 -7.38 15.12 41.43
N ASP A 26 -8.09 16.25 41.39
CA ASP A 26 -9.01 16.66 42.46
C ASP A 26 -10.18 15.67 42.56
N PRO A 27 -10.29 14.84 43.59
CA PRO A 27 -11.35 13.83 43.69
C PRO A 27 -12.76 14.41 43.52
N PRO A 28 -13.11 15.58 44.07
CA PRO A 28 -14.39 16.24 43.81
C PRO A 28 -14.66 16.57 42.32
N LEU A 29 -13.62 16.91 41.54
CA LEU A 29 -13.77 17.12 40.09
C LEU A 29 -14.12 15.82 39.37
N THR A 30 -13.40 14.76 39.69
CA THR A 30 -13.68 13.44 39.10
C THR A 30 -15.09 12.97 39.42
N GLU A 31 -15.58 13.22 40.63
CA GLU A 31 -16.96 12.89 41.01
C GLU A 31 -17.99 13.74 40.25
N ALA A 32 -17.73 15.03 40.05
CA ALA A 32 -18.59 15.93 39.29
C ALA A 32 -18.68 15.49 37.82
N VAL A 33 -17.53 15.13 37.19
CA VAL A 33 -17.49 14.61 35.81
C VAL A 33 -18.29 13.32 35.68
N ARG A 34 -18.11 12.34 36.58
CA ARG A 34 -18.85 11.07 36.58
C ARG A 34 -20.35 11.28 36.81
N ALA A 35 -20.74 12.24 37.64
CA ALA A 35 -22.16 12.58 37.85
C ALA A 35 -22.78 13.14 36.57
N PHE A 36 -22.06 14.00 35.84
CA PHE A 36 -22.51 14.54 34.58
C PHE A 36 -22.62 13.45 33.50
N GLU A 37 -21.58 12.60 33.35
CA GLU A 37 -21.65 11.43 32.46
C GLU A 37 -22.84 10.54 32.72
N LYS A 38 -23.13 10.27 34.00
CA LYS A 38 -24.27 9.46 34.39
C LYS A 38 -25.59 10.12 33.98
N ALA A 39 -25.74 11.43 34.25
CA ALA A 39 -26.95 12.18 33.91
C ALA A 39 -27.21 12.17 32.39
N LEU A 40 -26.16 12.31 31.58
CA LEU A 40 -26.30 12.24 30.13
C LEU A 40 -26.74 10.83 29.65
N ARG A 41 -26.11 9.78 30.17
CA ARG A 41 -26.48 8.39 29.83
C ARG A 41 -27.91 8.03 30.27
N GLU A 42 -28.34 8.52 31.45
CA GLU A 42 -29.68 8.29 31.96
C GLU A 42 -30.73 9.26 31.39
N LYS A 43 -30.30 10.20 30.52
CA LYS A 43 -31.15 11.22 29.88
C LYS A 43 -31.87 12.09 30.92
N ASP A 44 -31.21 12.35 32.05
CA ASP A 44 -31.74 13.13 33.16
C ASP A 44 -31.34 14.61 32.98
N VAL A 45 -32.23 15.39 32.35
CA VAL A 45 -32.04 16.83 32.10
C VAL A 45 -31.82 17.62 33.41
N PRO A 46 -32.64 17.46 34.47
CA PRO A 46 -32.42 18.17 35.71
C PRO A 46 -31.06 17.91 36.37
N SER A 47 -30.59 16.66 36.34
CA SER A 47 -29.28 16.29 36.91
C SER A 47 -28.14 16.77 36.02
N ALA A 48 -28.26 16.73 34.69
CA ALA A 48 -27.27 17.28 33.77
C ALA A 48 -27.13 18.80 33.96
N LEU A 49 -28.22 19.55 34.09
CA LEU A 49 -28.20 21.00 34.32
C LEU A 49 -27.60 21.38 35.67
N LYS A 50 -27.71 20.53 36.71
CA LYS A 50 -27.03 20.77 38.01
C LYS A 50 -25.50 20.85 37.91
N ALA A 51 -24.93 20.23 36.89
CA ALA A 51 -23.48 20.30 36.66
C ALA A 51 -23.03 21.67 36.16
N TRP A 52 -23.95 22.53 35.70
CA TRP A 52 -23.66 23.81 35.09
C TRP A 52 -23.73 24.98 36.06
N GLN A 53 -23.01 26.04 35.74
CA GLN A 53 -23.17 27.39 36.23
C GLN A 53 -23.42 28.32 35.05
N PHE A 54 -24.66 28.78 34.92
CA PHE A 54 -25.05 29.69 33.87
C PHE A 54 -24.86 31.15 34.28
N ALA A 55 -24.41 31.98 33.36
CA ALA A 55 -24.29 33.43 33.57
C ALA A 55 -25.66 34.14 33.50
N LYS A 56 -26.60 33.59 32.64
CA LYS A 56 -27.91 34.13 32.42
C LYS A 56 -28.96 33.01 32.37
N PRO A 57 -30.28 33.31 32.71
CA PRO A 57 -31.36 32.35 32.54
C PRO A 57 -31.54 31.88 31.07
N GLU A 58 -31.25 32.73 30.10
CA GLU A 58 -31.33 32.42 28.69
C GLU A 58 -30.34 31.31 28.29
N ASP A 59 -29.11 31.32 28.82
CA ASP A 59 -28.08 30.30 28.56
C ASP A 59 -28.54 28.94 29.12
N GLN A 60 -29.20 28.94 30.30
CA GLN A 60 -29.78 27.71 30.85
C GLN A 60 -30.90 27.14 29.97
N ALA A 61 -31.78 28.02 29.47
CA ALA A 61 -32.86 27.57 28.58
C ALA A 61 -32.35 27.03 27.26
N ALA A 62 -31.28 27.63 26.72
CA ALA A 62 -30.60 27.14 25.50
C ALA A 62 -29.98 25.77 25.71
N GLU A 63 -29.22 25.58 26.79
CA GLU A 63 -28.62 24.28 27.12
C GLU A 63 -29.67 23.20 27.41
N GLU A 64 -30.74 23.57 28.10
CA GLU A 64 -31.86 22.66 28.33
C GLU A 64 -32.49 22.20 27.00
N ALA A 65 -32.72 23.12 26.09
CA ALA A 65 -33.28 22.80 24.77
C ALA A 65 -32.33 21.88 23.97
N GLU A 66 -31.03 22.15 24.01
CA GLU A 66 -30.03 21.32 23.37
C GLU A 66 -29.98 19.91 23.97
N LEU A 67 -29.92 19.79 25.30
CA LEU A 67 -29.96 18.50 25.99
C LEU A 67 -31.24 17.71 25.67
N ARG A 68 -32.38 18.35 25.61
CA ARG A 68 -33.67 17.72 25.19
C ARG A 68 -33.59 17.21 23.75
N GLY A 69 -32.92 17.95 22.85
CA GLY A 69 -32.63 17.52 21.48
C GLY A 69 -31.75 16.28 21.45
N VAL A 70 -30.67 16.30 22.19
CA VAL A 70 -29.75 15.15 22.33
C VAL A 70 -30.53 13.94 22.92
N PHE A 71 -31.35 14.12 23.96
CA PHE A 71 -32.06 13.05 24.65
C PHE A 71 -33.25 12.48 23.86
N SER A 72 -33.65 13.14 22.78
CA SER A 72 -34.63 12.59 21.83
C SER A 72 -34.08 11.39 21.04
N SER A 73 -32.77 11.24 20.99
CA SER A 73 -32.09 10.08 20.39
C SER A 73 -32.45 8.80 21.13
N ARG A 74 -32.58 7.68 20.40
CA ARG A 74 -32.97 6.38 21.02
C ARG A 74 -31.92 5.93 22.05
N GLU A 75 -30.66 6.02 21.72
CA GLU A 75 -29.53 5.65 22.55
C GLU A 75 -28.49 6.78 22.60
N ILE A 76 -27.87 6.94 23.77
CA ILE A 76 -26.80 7.91 23.97
C ILE A 76 -25.66 7.20 24.71
N THR A 77 -24.47 7.36 24.23
CA THR A 77 -23.24 7.01 24.94
C THR A 77 -22.44 8.28 25.12
N PHE A 78 -22.04 8.55 26.36
CA PHE A 78 -21.18 9.68 26.68
C PHE A 78 -20.06 9.27 27.61
N ALA A 79 -18.83 9.66 27.30
CA ALA A 79 -17.64 9.41 28.11
C ALA A 79 -16.71 10.61 28.07
N CYS A 80 -16.23 11.01 29.24
CA CYS A 80 -15.20 12.04 29.40
C CYS A 80 -13.82 11.41 29.62
N GLU A 81 -12.80 12.08 29.12
CA GLU A 81 -11.42 11.79 29.49
C GLU A 81 -11.12 12.32 30.91
N PRO A 82 -10.06 11.82 31.57
CA PRO A 82 -9.59 12.36 32.83
C PRO A 82 -9.39 13.87 32.74
N PRO A 83 -9.90 14.66 33.72
CA PRO A 83 -9.80 16.10 33.67
C PRO A 83 -8.35 16.58 33.78
N SER A 84 -8.05 17.64 33.03
CA SER A 84 -6.78 18.37 33.06
C SER A 84 -6.98 19.69 33.82
N SER A 85 -6.39 19.85 35.01
CA SER A 85 -6.54 21.05 35.85
C SER A 85 -5.52 22.11 35.46
N SER A 86 -5.94 23.40 35.57
CA SER A 86 -5.04 24.56 35.51
C SER A 86 -4.04 24.58 36.67
N ALA A 87 -2.95 25.31 36.52
CA ALA A 87 -1.89 25.40 37.51
C ALA A 87 -2.35 25.98 38.85
N ASP A 88 -3.39 26.83 38.85
CA ASP A 88 -3.99 27.42 40.05
C ASP A 88 -5.07 26.53 40.69
N GLY A 89 -5.43 25.41 40.05
CA GLY A 89 -6.45 24.47 40.50
C GLY A 89 -7.87 25.05 40.56
N GLN A 90 -8.13 26.19 39.90
CA GLN A 90 -9.43 26.84 39.87
C GLN A 90 -10.26 26.47 38.64
N THR A 91 -9.59 26.07 37.55
CA THR A 91 -10.25 25.62 36.32
C THR A 91 -9.74 24.25 35.88
N ALA A 92 -10.55 23.54 35.15
CA ALA A 92 -10.16 22.28 34.54
C ALA A 92 -10.86 22.09 33.16
N LEU A 93 -10.25 21.35 32.30
CA LEU A 93 -10.80 20.96 31.02
C LEU A 93 -11.07 19.44 30.99
N THR A 94 -12.22 19.05 30.44
CA THR A 94 -12.50 17.67 30.10
C THR A 94 -12.92 17.58 28.63
N LEU A 95 -12.46 16.56 27.95
CA LEU A 95 -12.92 16.19 26.62
C LEU A 95 -14.01 15.11 26.79
N GLY A 96 -15.25 15.45 26.41
CA GLY A 96 -16.35 14.50 26.35
C GLY A 96 -16.60 14.04 24.91
N THR A 97 -16.83 12.76 24.71
CA THR A 97 -17.28 12.22 23.41
C THR A 97 -18.71 11.72 23.57
N LEU A 98 -19.60 12.30 22.77
CA LEU A 98 -21.03 11.96 22.70
C LEU A 98 -21.30 11.18 21.42
N ALA A 99 -21.82 9.95 21.55
CA ALA A 99 -22.42 9.24 20.44
C ALA A 99 -23.95 9.22 20.60
N ARG A 100 -24.66 9.66 19.56
CA ARG A 100 -26.12 9.68 19.48
C ARG A 100 -26.61 8.66 18.46
N ILE A 101 -27.57 7.83 18.83
CA ILE A 101 -28.16 6.81 17.96
C ILE A 101 -29.66 7.06 17.87
N SER A 102 -30.12 7.34 16.63
CA SER A 102 -31.52 7.41 16.26
C SER A 102 -31.68 6.52 15.04
N GLU A 103 -31.81 5.21 15.29
CA GLU A 103 -31.78 4.21 14.21
C GLU A 103 -32.64 4.60 13.00
N PRO A 104 -32.11 4.43 11.79
CA PRO A 104 -30.80 3.86 11.45
C PRO A 104 -29.61 4.83 11.49
N ARG A 105 -29.79 6.07 11.92
CA ARG A 105 -28.79 7.14 11.90
C ARG A 105 -28.08 7.30 13.23
N GLY A 106 -26.84 7.80 13.16
CA GLY A 106 -26.08 8.21 14.31
C GLY A 106 -25.15 9.36 13.99
N ALA A 107 -24.71 10.01 15.06
CA ALA A 107 -23.69 11.05 15.02
C ALA A 107 -22.76 10.89 16.22
N VAL A 108 -21.51 11.28 16.06
CA VAL A 108 -20.52 11.37 17.14
C VAL A 108 -20.01 12.79 17.20
N GLU A 109 -19.95 13.36 18.41
CA GLU A 109 -19.47 14.72 18.65
C GLU A 109 -18.45 14.72 19.78
N GLN A 110 -17.51 15.64 19.74
CA GLN A 110 -16.56 15.89 20.83
C GLN A 110 -16.80 17.26 21.42
N TRP A 111 -16.89 17.31 22.75
CA TRP A 111 -17.12 18.51 23.53
C TRP A 111 -15.94 18.85 24.39
N ASN A 112 -15.46 20.08 24.31
CA ASN A 112 -14.58 20.66 25.33
C ASN A 112 -15.45 21.27 26.46
N LEU A 113 -15.34 20.71 27.64
CA LEU A 113 -16.04 21.20 28.80
C LEU A 113 -15.06 21.92 29.74
N THR A 114 -15.29 23.21 29.98
CA THR A 114 -14.54 23.96 30.96
C THR A 114 -15.27 23.91 32.32
N TRP A 115 -14.55 23.41 33.32
CA TRP A 115 -15.02 23.33 34.70
C TRP A 115 -14.37 24.42 35.51
N THR A 116 -15.15 25.08 36.38
CA THR A 116 -14.66 26.08 37.30
C THR A 116 -15.03 25.69 38.72
N LYS A 117 -14.12 25.87 39.65
CA LYS A 117 -14.33 25.62 41.09
C LYS A 117 -15.14 26.75 41.69
N THR A 118 -16.33 26.44 42.23
CA THR A 118 -17.26 27.41 42.82
C THR A 118 -17.47 27.07 44.31
N PRO A 119 -18.06 27.95 45.10
CA PRO A 119 -18.46 27.60 46.47
C PRO A 119 -19.41 26.39 46.57
N ALA A 120 -20.16 26.11 45.52
CA ALA A 120 -21.07 24.97 45.40
C ALA A 120 -20.40 23.71 44.80
N GLY A 121 -19.08 23.69 44.63
CA GLY A 121 -18.32 22.62 44.01
C GLY A 121 -17.97 22.92 42.52
N TRP A 122 -17.46 21.94 41.83
CA TRP A 122 -17.08 22.07 40.43
C TRP A 122 -18.32 22.20 39.53
N ARG A 123 -18.31 23.15 38.58
CA ARG A 123 -19.39 23.44 37.63
C ARG A 123 -18.86 23.66 36.24
N ILE A 124 -19.57 23.21 35.24
CA ILE A 124 -19.32 23.51 33.82
C ILE A 124 -19.68 24.98 33.58
N THR A 125 -18.76 25.74 33.05
CA THR A 125 -18.96 27.17 32.74
C THR A 125 -18.92 27.45 31.25
N SER A 126 -18.40 26.52 30.48
CA SER A 126 -18.39 26.60 29.01
C SER A 126 -18.40 25.20 28.39
N LYS A 127 -19.09 25.09 27.26
CA LYS A 127 -19.06 23.92 26.34
C LYS A 127 -18.79 24.41 24.94
N GLU A 128 -17.90 23.77 24.27
CA GLU A 128 -17.62 23.97 22.87
C GLU A 128 -17.66 22.62 22.17
N THR A 129 -18.53 22.47 21.17
CA THR A 129 -18.47 21.34 20.24
C THR A 129 -17.37 21.64 19.23
N PHE A 130 -16.31 20.87 19.22
CA PHE A 130 -15.14 21.19 18.39
C PHE A 130 -14.89 20.18 17.28
N ASP A 131 -15.44 18.97 17.37
CA ASP A 131 -15.36 17.96 16.33
C ASP A 131 -16.63 17.13 16.29
N GLY A 132 -16.99 16.61 15.10
CA GLY A 132 -18.16 15.78 14.95
C GLY A 132 -18.16 15.05 13.61
N LEU A 133 -18.84 13.91 13.56
CA LEU A 133 -19.09 13.14 12.35
C LEU A 133 -20.54 12.75 12.29
N ASP A 134 -21.24 13.29 11.29
CA ASP A 134 -22.61 12.96 10.93
C ASP A 134 -22.65 11.96 9.76
N GLY A 135 -23.84 11.44 9.45
CA GLY A 135 -24.03 10.52 8.31
C GLY A 135 -23.59 9.09 8.62
N LEU A 136 -23.33 8.77 9.90
CA LEU A 136 -23.16 7.40 10.34
C LEU A 136 -24.50 6.68 10.30
N VAL A 137 -24.51 5.43 9.83
CA VAL A 137 -25.71 4.62 9.71
C VAL A 137 -25.49 3.20 10.24
N HIS A 138 -26.57 2.60 10.77
CA HIS A 138 -26.66 1.17 11.00
C HIS A 138 -27.36 0.53 9.80
N LEU A 139 -26.72 -0.44 9.17
CA LEU A 139 -27.35 -1.16 8.07
C LEU A 139 -28.34 -2.20 8.60
N ILE A 140 -29.62 -1.97 8.30
CA ILE A 140 -30.74 -2.86 8.64
C ILE A 140 -31.46 -3.19 7.34
N LEU A 141 -31.62 -4.47 7.03
CA LEU A 141 -32.34 -4.92 5.84
C LEU A 141 -33.84 -4.80 6.07
N ASP A 142 -34.58 -4.22 5.12
CA ASP A 142 -36.04 -4.19 5.16
C ASP A 142 -36.58 -5.60 4.90
N ASN A 143 -37.70 -5.91 5.57
CA ASN A 143 -38.38 -7.18 5.39
C ASN A 143 -39.22 -7.24 4.10
N SER A 144 -39.52 -6.08 3.50
CA SER A 144 -40.23 -5.96 2.24
C SER A 144 -39.30 -6.18 1.05
N GLY A 145 -39.66 -7.12 0.20
CA GLY A 145 -38.92 -7.40 -1.03
C GLY A 145 -39.69 -6.96 -2.27
N PHE A 146 -38.96 -6.59 -3.30
CA PHE A 146 -39.49 -6.12 -4.57
C PHE A 146 -39.23 -7.13 -5.69
N VAL A 147 -40.07 -7.14 -6.74
CA VAL A 147 -39.89 -7.98 -7.92
C VAL A 147 -38.60 -7.61 -8.63
N ALA A 148 -37.71 -8.59 -8.79
CA ALA A 148 -36.40 -8.41 -9.44
C ALA A 148 -36.46 -8.55 -10.96
N ALA A 149 -37.45 -9.27 -11.49
CA ALA A 149 -37.54 -9.56 -12.91
C ALA A 149 -37.60 -8.28 -13.79
N GLY A 150 -36.71 -8.19 -14.78
CA GLY A 150 -36.61 -7.07 -15.68
C GLY A 150 -35.85 -5.84 -15.11
N GLN A 151 -35.29 -5.95 -13.91
CA GLN A 151 -34.41 -4.93 -13.34
C GLN A 151 -32.98 -5.16 -13.74
N THR A 152 -32.25 -4.07 -14.01
CA THR A 152 -30.83 -4.10 -14.38
C THR A 152 -30.09 -3.01 -13.61
N ILE A 153 -28.92 -3.37 -13.09
CA ILE A 153 -27.97 -2.43 -12.50
C ILE A 153 -26.79 -2.31 -13.47
N GLU A 154 -26.53 -1.09 -13.92
CA GLU A 154 -25.44 -0.75 -14.82
C GLU A 154 -24.48 0.22 -14.14
N LEU A 155 -23.23 -0.18 -13.97
CA LEU A 155 -22.17 0.56 -13.30
C LEU A 155 -20.86 0.41 -14.08
N GLU A 156 -20.45 1.46 -14.77
CA GLU A 156 -19.25 1.46 -15.62
C GLU A 156 -19.16 0.21 -16.53
N ASP A 157 -18.18 -0.65 -16.31
CA ASP A 157 -17.91 -1.86 -17.12
C ASP A 157 -18.65 -3.12 -16.57
N PHE A 158 -19.56 -2.93 -15.60
CA PHE A 158 -20.30 -4.00 -14.93
C PHE A 158 -21.81 -3.86 -15.13
N THR A 159 -22.46 -5.00 -15.39
CA THR A 159 -23.93 -5.10 -15.48
C THR A 159 -24.43 -6.30 -14.68
N LEU A 160 -25.45 -6.08 -13.86
CA LEU A 160 -26.22 -7.13 -13.20
C LEU A 160 -27.66 -7.09 -13.73
N GLN A 161 -28.04 -8.10 -14.50
CA GLN A 161 -29.40 -8.33 -14.95
C GLN A 161 -30.12 -9.27 -13.97
N MET A 162 -31.23 -8.83 -13.40
CA MET A 162 -32.07 -9.63 -12.51
C MET A 162 -33.24 -10.20 -13.29
N ASN A 163 -33.20 -11.52 -13.57
CA ASN A 163 -34.17 -12.17 -14.47
C ASN A 163 -35.38 -12.75 -13.72
N GLU A 164 -35.15 -13.25 -12.48
CA GLU A 164 -36.17 -13.87 -11.64
C GLU A 164 -35.77 -13.71 -10.17
N GLY A 165 -36.71 -13.47 -9.28
CA GLY A 165 -36.45 -13.38 -7.84
C GLY A 165 -36.92 -12.08 -7.21
N SER A 166 -36.33 -11.78 -6.06
CA SER A 166 -36.62 -10.56 -5.29
C SER A 166 -35.35 -9.80 -4.99
N PHE A 167 -35.46 -8.48 -4.88
CA PHE A 167 -34.43 -7.65 -4.25
C PHE A 167 -34.99 -6.96 -3.00
N PHE A 168 -34.13 -6.74 -2.03
CA PHE A 168 -34.42 -6.11 -0.74
C PHE A 168 -33.50 -4.91 -0.57
N LEU A 169 -34.03 -3.86 0.05
CA LEU A 169 -33.31 -2.62 0.32
C LEU A 169 -33.02 -2.50 1.82
N ASN A 170 -32.04 -1.70 2.20
CA ASN A 170 -31.90 -1.33 3.59
C ASN A 170 -32.82 -0.16 3.93
N THR A 171 -33.34 -0.16 5.16
CA THR A 171 -34.19 0.91 5.69
C THR A 171 -33.38 2.17 5.94
N GLN A 172 -33.74 3.29 5.29
CA GLN A 172 -33.14 4.61 5.54
C GLN A 172 -34.06 5.76 5.09
N GLU A 173 -34.08 6.84 5.87
CA GLU A 173 -34.84 8.05 5.51
C GLU A 173 -34.25 8.81 4.30
N ALA A 174 -32.91 8.77 4.11
CA ALA A 174 -32.23 9.47 3.02
C ALA A 174 -32.20 8.68 1.71
N GLY A 175 -32.89 7.56 1.64
CA GLY A 175 -32.85 6.60 0.55
C GLY A 175 -31.92 5.40 0.82
N PRO A 176 -32.13 4.29 0.11
CA PRO A 176 -31.40 3.06 0.34
C PRO A 176 -29.95 3.17 -0.14
N THR A 177 -29.05 2.66 0.68
CA THR A 177 -27.60 2.59 0.40
C THR A 177 -27.09 1.17 0.22
N ALA A 178 -27.97 0.17 0.40
CA ALA A 178 -27.68 -1.23 0.20
C ALA A 178 -28.85 -1.93 -0.49
N LEU A 179 -28.50 -2.90 -1.32
CA LEU A 179 -29.44 -3.79 -2.00
C LEU A 179 -28.95 -5.22 -1.87
N VAL A 180 -29.89 -6.15 -1.60
CA VAL A 180 -29.63 -7.59 -1.69
C VAL A 180 -30.55 -8.20 -2.73
N PHE A 181 -30.00 -8.88 -3.71
CA PHE A 181 -30.71 -9.67 -4.70
C PHE A 181 -30.66 -11.16 -4.36
N VAL A 182 -31.78 -11.85 -4.49
CA VAL A 182 -31.89 -13.31 -4.37
C VAL A 182 -32.79 -13.85 -5.48
N GLY A 183 -32.22 -14.63 -6.39
CA GLY A 183 -32.95 -15.13 -7.54
C GLY A 183 -32.06 -15.75 -8.61
N LYS A 184 -32.46 -15.60 -9.87
CA LYS A 184 -31.65 -15.90 -11.04
C LYS A 184 -31.33 -14.63 -11.77
N GLY A 185 -30.07 -14.34 -11.92
CA GLY A 185 -29.54 -13.19 -12.64
C GLY A 185 -28.35 -13.55 -13.49
N ARG A 186 -27.85 -12.57 -14.22
CA ARG A 186 -26.64 -12.66 -15.03
C ARG A 186 -25.76 -11.45 -14.73
N VAL A 187 -24.48 -11.68 -14.53
CA VAL A 187 -23.47 -10.63 -14.49
C VAL A 187 -22.68 -10.61 -15.77
N THR A 188 -22.30 -9.40 -16.19
CA THR A 188 -21.35 -9.16 -17.26
C THR A 188 -20.32 -8.14 -16.76
N PHE A 189 -19.04 -8.44 -16.91
CA PHE A 189 -17.95 -7.51 -16.65
C PHE A 189 -16.98 -7.51 -17.82
N LYS A 190 -16.78 -6.31 -18.44
CA LYS A 190 -15.95 -6.14 -19.64
C LYS A 190 -14.93 -5.05 -19.37
N PRO A 191 -13.71 -5.40 -18.92
CA PRO A 191 -12.67 -4.40 -18.64
C PRO A 191 -12.29 -3.63 -19.90
N ARG A 192 -12.14 -2.30 -19.78
CA ARG A 192 -11.75 -1.43 -20.88
C ARG A 192 -10.33 -1.67 -21.39
N PRO A 193 -9.28 -1.77 -20.51
CA PRO A 193 -7.92 -1.97 -20.99
C PRO A 193 -7.72 -3.34 -21.65
N SER A 194 -6.94 -3.37 -22.73
CA SER A 194 -6.61 -4.62 -23.45
C SER A 194 -5.84 -5.61 -22.59
N THR A 195 -4.93 -5.11 -21.74
CA THR A 195 -4.17 -5.91 -20.78
C THR A 195 -5.08 -6.64 -19.78
N GLU A 196 -6.13 -5.94 -19.29
CA GLU A 196 -7.13 -6.53 -18.40
C GLU A 196 -8.01 -7.56 -19.10
N ARG A 197 -8.38 -7.34 -20.38
CA ARG A 197 -9.05 -8.36 -21.19
C ARG A 197 -8.17 -9.60 -21.38
N GLY A 198 -6.84 -9.42 -21.48
CA GLY A 198 -5.88 -10.51 -21.46
C GLY A 198 -5.95 -11.33 -20.16
N GLN A 199 -6.08 -10.68 -19.02
CA GLN A 199 -6.28 -11.36 -17.72
C GLN A 199 -7.64 -12.07 -17.65
N MET A 200 -8.69 -11.46 -18.19
CA MET A 200 -9.99 -12.14 -18.32
C MET A 200 -9.90 -13.43 -19.16
N LYS A 201 -9.13 -13.44 -20.25
CA LYS A 201 -8.90 -14.69 -21.04
C LYS A 201 -8.25 -15.78 -20.19
N ILE A 202 -7.31 -15.43 -19.31
CA ILE A 202 -6.69 -16.40 -18.40
C ILE A 202 -7.71 -16.91 -17.38
N PHE A 203 -8.48 -16.02 -16.75
CA PHE A 203 -9.43 -16.34 -15.70
C PHE A 203 -10.72 -17.00 -16.23
N ALA A 204 -11.44 -16.29 -17.11
CA ALA A 204 -12.77 -16.67 -17.58
C ALA A 204 -12.79 -17.43 -18.92
N LYS A 205 -11.63 -17.61 -19.56
CA LYS A 205 -11.48 -18.14 -20.94
C LYS A 205 -12.16 -17.27 -22.00
N SER A 206 -12.42 -16.01 -21.68
CA SER A 206 -13.03 -15.01 -22.54
C SER A 206 -12.51 -13.62 -22.14
N GLU A 207 -12.53 -12.64 -23.03
CA GLU A 207 -12.22 -11.23 -22.73
C GLU A 207 -13.26 -10.56 -21.82
N ILE A 208 -14.42 -11.20 -21.67
CA ILE A 208 -15.56 -10.72 -20.89
C ILE A 208 -15.91 -11.80 -19.87
N LEU A 209 -16.14 -11.42 -18.63
CA LEU A 209 -16.74 -12.29 -17.65
C LEU A 209 -18.26 -12.23 -17.83
N GLU A 210 -18.86 -13.36 -18.16
CA GLU A 210 -20.31 -13.55 -18.16
C GLU A 210 -20.64 -14.81 -17.34
N ASP A 211 -21.54 -14.68 -16.37
CA ASP A 211 -21.99 -15.84 -15.59
C ASP A 211 -23.35 -15.64 -14.95
N GLU A 212 -23.97 -16.76 -14.59
CA GLU A 212 -25.18 -16.78 -13.78
C GLU A 212 -24.89 -16.45 -12.33
N VAL A 213 -25.77 -15.70 -11.70
CA VAL A 213 -25.67 -15.34 -10.27
C VAL A 213 -26.98 -15.67 -9.56
N SER A 214 -26.83 -16.14 -8.33
CA SER A 214 -27.96 -16.47 -7.44
C SER A 214 -28.21 -15.47 -6.34
N ARG A 215 -27.17 -14.75 -5.90
CA ARG A 215 -27.21 -13.72 -4.84
C ARG A 215 -26.24 -12.61 -5.17
N ALA A 216 -26.63 -11.39 -4.85
CA ALA A 216 -25.73 -10.24 -4.89
C ALA A 216 -26.06 -9.26 -3.75
N PHE A 217 -25.02 -8.68 -3.14
CA PHE A 217 -25.09 -7.60 -2.17
C PHE A 217 -24.38 -6.39 -2.76
N LEU A 218 -25.04 -5.25 -2.75
CA LEU A 218 -24.50 -4.00 -3.28
C LEU A 218 -24.54 -2.92 -2.20
N ARG A 219 -23.47 -2.14 -2.14
CA ARG A 219 -23.37 -0.90 -1.35
C ARG A 219 -23.03 0.23 -2.31
N LEU A 220 -23.85 1.28 -2.35
CA LEU A 220 -23.66 2.42 -3.24
C LEU A 220 -24.43 3.64 -2.73
N HIS A 221 -24.14 4.81 -3.27
CA HIS A 221 -24.88 6.03 -2.95
C HIS A 221 -26.35 5.94 -3.44
N PRO A 222 -27.34 6.48 -2.70
CA PRO A 222 -28.76 6.43 -3.13
C PRO A 222 -29.00 7.00 -4.52
N ALA A 223 -28.33 8.09 -4.89
CA ALA A 223 -28.45 8.68 -6.22
C ALA A 223 -27.98 7.73 -7.35
N ASP A 224 -26.91 6.95 -7.09
CA ASP A 224 -26.45 5.95 -8.05
C ASP A 224 -27.41 4.77 -8.16
N LEU A 225 -27.98 4.34 -7.04
CA LEU A 225 -29.02 3.31 -7.04
C LEU A 225 -30.24 3.75 -7.87
N TYR A 226 -30.75 4.97 -7.65
CA TYR A 226 -31.93 5.49 -8.35
C TYR A 226 -31.66 5.86 -9.81
N ARG A 227 -30.41 6.07 -10.20
CA ARG A 227 -30.04 6.25 -11.61
C ARG A 227 -30.27 4.95 -12.40
N THR A 228 -29.96 3.80 -11.80
CA THR A 228 -30.09 2.47 -12.42
C THR A 228 -31.46 1.85 -12.16
N LEU A 229 -31.95 1.90 -10.93
CA LEU A 229 -33.25 1.39 -10.53
C LEU A 229 -34.23 2.55 -10.29
N LYS A 230 -35.21 2.72 -11.18
CA LYS A 230 -36.20 3.79 -11.09
C LYS A 230 -37.21 3.50 -9.97
N PRO A 231 -37.33 4.33 -8.91
CA PRO A 231 -38.18 4.04 -7.75
C PRO A 231 -39.67 3.82 -8.10
N GLY A 232 -40.19 4.51 -9.09
CA GLY A 232 -41.57 4.36 -9.52
C GLY A 232 -41.95 3.04 -10.19
N LYS A 233 -40.96 2.13 -10.34
CA LYS A 233 -41.13 0.77 -10.88
C LYS A 233 -40.94 -0.35 -9.83
N PHE A 234 -40.81 0.01 -8.56
CA PHE A 234 -40.69 -0.98 -7.49
C PHE A 234 -42.08 -1.57 -7.20
N VAL A 235 -42.24 -2.82 -7.54
CA VAL A 235 -43.46 -3.60 -7.27
C VAL A 235 -43.11 -4.58 -6.15
N GLU A 236 -43.88 -4.55 -5.07
CA GLU A 236 -43.72 -5.51 -3.98
C GLU A 236 -43.88 -6.94 -4.51
N ASP A 237 -43.00 -7.83 -4.08
CA ASP A 237 -43.04 -9.22 -4.47
C ASP A 237 -43.73 -10.06 -3.37
N PRO A 238 -44.93 -10.59 -3.60
CA PRO A 238 -45.61 -11.45 -2.63
C PRO A 238 -44.78 -12.72 -2.26
N GLN A 239 -43.87 -13.15 -3.14
CA GLN A 239 -43.03 -14.31 -2.89
C GLN A 239 -41.72 -13.96 -2.14
N SER A 240 -41.47 -12.68 -1.87
CA SER A 240 -40.26 -12.21 -1.16
C SER A 240 -40.10 -12.85 0.21
N VAL A 241 -41.22 -13.13 0.92
CA VAL A 241 -41.18 -13.79 2.24
C VAL A 241 -40.43 -15.13 2.20
N SER A 242 -40.56 -15.90 1.13
CA SER A 242 -39.84 -17.18 0.96
C SER A 242 -38.34 -17.01 0.70
N ARG A 243 -37.90 -15.81 0.31
CA ARG A 243 -36.51 -15.47 -0.01
C ARG A 243 -35.85 -14.64 1.09
N LEU A 244 -36.62 -14.07 2.00
CA LEU A 244 -36.15 -13.14 3.05
C LEU A 244 -35.03 -13.76 3.90
N SER A 245 -35.20 -15.00 4.38
CA SER A 245 -34.18 -15.66 5.19
C SER A 245 -32.82 -15.76 4.46
N ARG A 246 -32.83 -16.07 3.17
CA ARG A 246 -31.61 -16.15 2.34
C ARG A 246 -31.02 -14.75 2.08
N ALA A 247 -31.86 -13.75 1.91
CA ALA A 247 -31.44 -12.36 1.76
C ALA A 247 -30.79 -11.85 3.06
N THR A 248 -31.41 -12.09 4.21
CA THR A 248 -30.89 -11.72 5.53
C THR A 248 -29.57 -12.40 5.82
N GLU A 249 -29.45 -13.72 5.55
CA GLU A 249 -28.18 -14.44 5.72
C GLU A 249 -27.07 -13.84 4.88
N PHE A 250 -27.34 -13.53 3.62
CA PHE A 250 -26.36 -12.95 2.71
C PHE A 250 -25.99 -11.52 3.08
N PHE A 251 -26.99 -10.73 3.49
CA PHE A 251 -26.79 -9.38 4.01
C PHE A 251 -25.90 -9.38 5.26
N GLU A 252 -26.24 -10.15 6.28
CA GLU A 252 -25.49 -10.22 7.54
C GLU A 252 -24.05 -10.69 7.32
N ARG A 253 -23.83 -11.60 6.37
CA ARG A 253 -22.48 -12.08 6.01
C ARG A 253 -21.64 -11.00 5.36
N HIS A 254 -22.24 -10.13 4.55
CA HIS A 254 -21.49 -9.21 3.67
C HIS A 254 -21.65 -7.72 4.03
N LYS A 255 -22.57 -7.34 4.91
CA LYS A 255 -22.73 -5.94 5.31
C LYS A 255 -21.47 -5.31 5.90
N THR A 256 -20.60 -6.14 6.51
CA THR A 256 -19.32 -5.70 7.08
C THR A 256 -18.17 -5.65 6.07
N ASP A 257 -18.41 -5.98 4.81
CA ASP A 257 -17.36 -5.99 3.78
C ASP A 257 -17.10 -4.61 3.15
N SER A 258 -17.90 -3.59 3.49
CA SER A 258 -17.80 -2.27 2.89
C SER A 258 -18.17 -1.13 3.83
N PHE A 259 -17.33 -0.10 3.84
CA PHE A 259 -17.58 1.20 4.52
C PHE A 259 -17.91 1.08 6.02
N VAL A 260 -17.32 0.11 6.71
CA VAL A 260 -17.57 -0.18 8.13
C VAL A 260 -16.51 0.51 8.98
N LEU A 261 -16.96 1.23 10.00
CA LEU A 261 -16.12 1.91 10.97
C LEU A 261 -16.25 1.29 12.35
N ASP A 262 -15.14 1.07 13.04
CA ASP A 262 -15.09 0.77 14.45
C ASP A 262 -14.83 2.06 15.23
N SER A 263 -15.77 2.44 16.06
CA SER A 263 -15.65 3.59 16.94
C SER A 263 -15.17 3.15 18.32
N PRO A 264 -14.25 3.85 18.96
CA PRO A 264 -13.84 3.57 20.34
C PRO A 264 -14.95 3.84 21.36
N VAL A 265 -16.02 4.56 20.98
CA VAL A 265 -17.07 5.04 21.87
C VAL A 265 -18.36 4.23 21.75
N ALA A 266 -18.67 3.66 20.59
CA ALA A 266 -19.90 2.91 20.35
C ALA A 266 -19.62 1.39 20.28
N GLY A 267 -20.34 0.61 21.07
CA GLY A 267 -20.16 -0.86 21.12
C GLY A 267 -20.57 -1.62 19.85
N ALA A 268 -21.14 -0.95 18.84
CA ALA A 268 -21.54 -1.53 17.55
C ALA A 268 -20.82 -0.83 16.40
N PRO A 269 -20.55 -1.55 15.28
CA PRO A 269 -19.97 -0.92 14.10
C PRO A 269 -20.95 0.07 13.47
N TRP A 270 -20.38 1.05 12.79
CA TRP A 270 -21.07 2.04 12.01
C TRP A 270 -20.73 1.91 10.54
N TRP A 271 -21.56 2.43 9.66
CA TRP A 271 -21.29 2.50 8.23
C TRP A 271 -21.35 3.94 7.75
N LEU A 272 -20.35 4.31 6.97
CA LEU A 272 -20.39 5.56 6.21
C LEU A 272 -21.32 5.44 5.01
N LEU A 273 -21.94 6.55 4.62
CA LEU A 273 -22.58 6.69 3.33
C LEU A 273 -21.50 6.60 2.24
N PRO A 274 -21.65 5.71 1.23
CA PRO A 274 -20.74 5.70 0.09
C PRO A 274 -20.75 7.05 -0.63
N GLY A 275 -19.59 7.48 -1.15
CA GLY A 275 -19.48 8.63 -2.03
C GLY A 275 -20.24 8.41 -3.35
N LEU A 276 -20.55 9.50 -4.08
CA LEU A 276 -21.09 9.37 -5.43
C LEU A 276 -20.11 8.59 -6.31
N GLY A 277 -20.62 7.55 -6.97
CA GLY A 277 -19.83 6.65 -7.80
C GLY A 277 -19.09 5.56 -7.04
N ASP A 278 -18.93 5.65 -5.72
CA ASP A 278 -18.29 4.59 -4.92
C ASP A 278 -19.26 3.43 -4.73
N THR A 279 -18.80 2.23 -5.04
CA THR A 279 -19.64 1.04 -4.99
C THR A 279 -18.84 -0.18 -4.55
N ALA A 280 -19.44 -1.04 -3.73
CA ALA A 280 -18.96 -2.37 -3.44
C ALA A 280 -20.05 -3.39 -3.77
N ILE A 281 -19.72 -4.39 -4.58
CA ILE A 281 -20.64 -5.46 -5.00
C ILE A 281 -20.01 -6.80 -4.65
N VAL A 282 -20.73 -7.60 -3.88
CA VAL A 282 -20.40 -9.00 -3.63
C VAL A 282 -21.43 -9.87 -4.31
N PHE A 283 -21.03 -10.80 -5.17
CA PHE A 283 -21.96 -11.68 -5.89
C PHE A 283 -21.46 -13.12 -5.96
N GLU A 284 -22.40 -14.04 -5.90
CA GLU A 284 -22.15 -15.47 -6.05
C GLU A 284 -22.31 -15.89 -7.51
N SER A 285 -21.16 -16.03 -8.18
CA SER A 285 -21.08 -16.57 -9.53
C SER A 285 -21.13 -18.09 -9.50
N ARG A 286 -21.85 -18.69 -10.44
CA ARG A 286 -21.99 -20.14 -10.56
C ARG A 286 -20.67 -20.85 -10.81
N ARG A 287 -19.80 -20.28 -11.69
CA ARG A 287 -18.53 -20.90 -12.10
C ARG A 287 -17.34 -20.44 -11.24
N PHE A 288 -17.36 -19.22 -10.75
CA PHE A 288 -16.18 -18.59 -10.17
C PHE A 288 -16.26 -18.39 -8.66
N GLY A 289 -17.36 -18.82 -8.03
CA GLY A 289 -17.58 -18.65 -6.58
C GLY A 289 -17.92 -17.19 -6.23
N THR A 290 -17.52 -16.75 -5.05
CA THR A 290 -17.83 -15.40 -4.58
C THR A 290 -16.81 -14.40 -5.10
N LEU A 291 -17.30 -13.41 -5.85
CA LEU A 291 -16.52 -12.31 -6.40
C LEU A 291 -16.91 -10.99 -5.76
N THR A 292 -15.96 -10.07 -5.65
CA THR A 292 -16.20 -8.69 -5.23
C THR A 292 -15.76 -7.73 -6.32
N LEU A 293 -16.65 -6.86 -6.75
CA LEU A 293 -16.32 -5.69 -7.56
C LEU A 293 -16.31 -4.46 -6.66
N SER A 294 -15.28 -3.66 -6.75
CA SER A 294 -15.16 -2.36 -6.09
C SER A 294 -14.99 -1.27 -7.13
N LEU A 295 -15.76 -0.20 -6.98
CA LEU A 295 -15.58 1.08 -7.67
C LEU A 295 -15.24 2.10 -6.60
N SER A 296 -14.06 2.72 -6.69
CA SER A 296 -13.55 3.67 -5.70
C SER A 296 -13.10 4.94 -6.40
N SER A 297 -13.44 6.08 -5.85
CA SER A 297 -12.92 7.39 -6.28
C SER A 297 -11.58 7.74 -5.62
N PHE A 298 -11.16 6.95 -4.63
CA PHE A 298 -9.97 7.22 -3.81
C PHE A 298 -8.76 6.36 -4.20
N ASP A 299 -8.99 5.25 -4.91
CA ASP A 299 -7.91 4.35 -5.32
C ASP A 299 -7.47 4.71 -6.74
N ALA A 300 -6.16 4.74 -6.99
CA ALA A 300 -5.59 4.97 -8.32
C ALA A 300 -6.14 3.97 -9.36
N GLU A 301 -6.31 2.72 -8.94
CA GLU A 301 -6.97 1.64 -9.69
C GLU A 301 -8.43 1.53 -9.24
N GLY A 302 -9.23 2.55 -9.55
CA GLY A 302 -10.58 2.72 -9.03
C GLY A 302 -11.60 1.67 -9.43
N VAL A 303 -11.29 0.79 -10.41
CA VAL A 303 -12.08 -0.41 -10.75
C VAL A 303 -11.30 -1.64 -10.33
N SER A 304 -11.87 -2.51 -9.51
CA SER A 304 -11.22 -3.72 -9.00
C SER A 304 -12.20 -4.89 -8.95
N LEU A 305 -11.83 -6.02 -9.59
CA LEU A 305 -12.52 -7.30 -9.48
C LEU A 305 -11.64 -8.30 -8.73
N PHE A 306 -12.13 -8.85 -7.62
CA PHE A 306 -11.41 -9.73 -6.72
C PHE A 306 -12.15 -11.05 -6.53
N ASN A 307 -11.45 -12.18 -6.57
CA ASN A 307 -12.00 -13.50 -6.25
C ASN A 307 -11.71 -13.84 -4.78
N ARG A 308 -12.76 -13.93 -3.97
CA ARG A 308 -12.66 -14.22 -2.54
C ARG A 308 -12.24 -15.66 -2.24
N SER A 309 -12.59 -16.59 -3.10
CA SER A 309 -12.27 -18.02 -2.89
C SER A 309 -10.79 -18.31 -3.10
N THR A 310 -10.17 -17.67 -4.08
CA THR A 310 -8.73 -17.83 -4.39
C THR A 310 -7.85 -16.74 -3.81
N GLN A 311 -8.46 -15.68 -3.24
CA GLN A 311 -7.78 -14.49 -2.73
C GLN A 311 -6.92 -13.78 -3.80
N HIS A 312 -7.40 -13.77 -5.06
CA HIS A 312 -6.70 -13.14 -6.18
C HIS A 312 -7.46 -11.95 -6.74
N GLN A 313 -6.73 -10.89 -7.04
CA GLN A 313 -7.22 -9.79 -7.86
C GLN A 313 -7.22 -10.21 -9.34
N ILE A 314 -8.40 -10.20 -9.94
CA ILE A 314 -8.60 -10.64 -11.32
C ILE A 314 -8.36 -9.50 -12.30
N SER A 315 -8.86 -8.30 -11.95
CA SER A 315 -8.75 -7.10 -12.77
C SER A 315 -8.62 -5.87 -11.89
N ALA A 316 -7.80 -4.89 -12.30
CA ALA A 316 -7.74 -3.58 -11.67
C ALA A 316 -7.23 -2.54 -12.67
N TYR A 317 -7.90 -1.39 -12.74
CA TYR A 317 -7.54 -0.30 -13.65
C TYR A 317 -8.22 1.01 -13.25
N PRO A 318 -7.71 2.17 -13.71
CA PRO A 318 -8.31 3.47 -13.44
C PRO A 318 -9.74 3.58 -13.98
N ARG A 319 -10.60 4.30 -13.28
CA ARG A 319 -11.96 4.60 -13.72
C ARG A 319 -12.01 5.45 -14.98
N ALA A 320 -13.16 5.42 -15.69
CA ALA A 320 -13.38 6.30 -16.84
C ALA A 320 -13.36 7.77 -16.40
N GLY A 321 -12.56 8.59 -17.06
CA GLY A 321 -12.48 10.02 -16.78
C GLY A 321 -11.77 10.36 -15.45
N ALA A 322 -11.18 9.39 -14.76
CA ALA A 322 -10.15 9.68 -13.79
C ALA A 322 -9.04 10.39 -14.59
N ALA A 323 -9.01 11.71 -14.50
CA ALA A 323 -7.82 12.46 -14.86
C ALA A 323 -6.66 11.77 -14.15
N ASP A 324 -5.47 11.83 -14.72
CA ASP A 324 -4.24 11.31 -14.10
C ASP A 324 -4.10 11.89 -12.68
N GLN A 325 -4.92 11.39 -11.74
CA GLN A 325 -4.96 11.83 -10.33
C GLN A 325 -3.71 11.41 -9.57
N THR A 326 -2.72 10.92 -10.31
CA THR A 326 -1.44 10.47 -9.79
C THR A 326 -0.35 11.53 -9.88
N SER A 327 -0.68 12.79 -10.20
CA SER A 327 0.31 13.87 -10.05
C SER A 327 0.34 14.30 -8.58
N ASP A 328 1.51 14.22 -7.94
CA ASP A 328 1.73 14.74 -6.58
C ASP A 328 1.35 16.24 -6.47
N ALA A 329 1.24 16.94 -7.61
CA ALA A 329 0.84 18.34 -7.71
C ALA A 329 -0.63 18.63 -7.41
N ASP A 330 -1.50 17.61 -7.43
CA ASP A 330 -2.96 17.77 -7.25
C ASP A 330 -3.45 17.21 -5.88
N SER A 331 -2.55 16.76 -5.00
CA SER A 331 -2.94 16.32 -3.66
C SER A 331 -3.37 17.52 -2.80
N ALA A 332 -4.43 17.34 -2.02
CA ALA A 332 -4.91 18.37 -1.10
C ALA A 332 -3.89 18.68 0.01
N PHE A 333 -2.93 17.83 0.21
CA PHE A 333 -1.88 17.95 1.23
C PHE A 333 -0.64 17.15 0.85
N ASP A 334 0.49 17.47 1.48
CA ASP A 334 1.80 16.83 1.35
C ASP A 334 2.40 16.56 2.73
N VAL A 335 3.06 15.40 2.93
CA VAL A 335 3.74 15.09 4.18
C VAL A 335 5.18 15.54 4.11
N ALA A 336 5.54 16.53 4.92
CA ALA A 336 6.88 17.11 4.91
C ALA A 336 7.87 16.39 5.84
N HIS A 337 7.39 15.89 7.00
CA HIS A 337 8.29 15.30 8.00
C HIS A 337 7.55 14.36 8.95
N HIS A 338 8.26 13.29 9.38
CA HIS A 338 7.87 12.42 10.49
C HIS A 338 8.87 12.56 11.65
N ASP A 339 8.40 12.89 12.85
CA ASP A 339 9.17 12.75 14.09
C ASP A 339 8.63 11.52 14.86
N LEU A 340 9.23 10.37 14.57
CA LEU A 340 8.76 9.06 15.00
C LEU A 340 9.59 8.53 16.16
N SER A 341 8.96 8.33 17.31
CA SER A 341 9.55 7.72 18.51
C SER A 341 8.90 6.38 18.81
N LEU A 342 9.70 5.32 18.87
CA LEU A 342 9.28 3.94 19.10
C LEU A 342 9.97 3.33 20.31
N SER A 343 9.22 2.51 21.05
CA SER A 343 9.76 1.54 21.99
C SER A 343 9.37 0.14 21.53
N VAL A 344 10.37 -0.72 21.28
CA VAL A 344 10.16 -2.06 20.73
C VAL A 344 10.75 -3.09 21.68
N ASN A 345 9.96 -4.08 22.06
CA ASN A 345 10.43 -5.28 22.74
C ASN A 345 10.57 -6.43 21.73
N PRO A 346 11.79 -6.83 21.35
CA PRO A 346 11.98 -7.84 20.33
C PRO A 346 11.58 -9.26 20.73
N GLN A 347 11.35 -9.52 22.02
CA GLN A 347 10.96 -10.84 22.53
C GLN A 347 9.45 -11.03 22.55
N THR A 348 8.71 -9.98 22.91
CA THR A 348 7.24 -10.02 23.01
C THR A 348 6.56 -9.39 21.81
N PHE A 349 7.32 -8.69 20.95
CA PHE A 349 6.86 -7.87 19.81
C PHE A 349 5.97 -6.69 20.23
N ASP A 350 6.01 -6.31 21.52
CA ASP A 350 5.30 -5.12 21.96
C ASP A 350 5.92 -3.88 21.34
N LEU A 351 5.07 -3.02 20.80
CA LEU A 351 5.44 -1.77 20.17
C LEU A 351 4.59 -0.63 20.75
N THR A 352 5.26 0.40 21.22
CA THR A 352 4.62 1.68 21.58
C THR A 352 5.21 2.75 20.68
N GLY A 353 4.35 3.51 20.00
CA GLY A 353 4.75 4.53 19.06
C GLY A 353 4.09 5.88 19.32
N ARG A 354 4.84 6.93 19.02
CA ARG A 354 4.37 8.30 18.87
C ARG A 354 4.98 8.85 17.59
N ASP A 355 4.13 9.32 16.69
CA ASP A 355 4.56 10.01 15.48
C ASP A 355 3.96 11.42 15.45
N THR A 356 4.79 12.42 15.26
CA THR A 356 4.37 13.79 14.97
C THR A 356 4.61 14.06 13.49
N VAL A 357 3.53 14.03 12.72
CA VAL A 357 3.54 14.20 11.26
C VAL A 357 3.33 15.68 10.94
N ALA A 358 4.29 16.27 10.25
CA ALA A 358 4.16 17.62 9.71
C ALA A 358 3.56 17.55 8.31
N ILE A 359 2.38 18.13 8.13
CA ILE A 359 1.57 18.07 6.91
C ILE A 359 1.39 19.47 6.37
N ASP A 360 1.68 19.69 5.09
CA ASP A 360 1.39 20.93 4.35
C ASP A 360 0.05 20.78 3.63
N ILE A 361 -0.96 21.49 4.10
CA ILE A 361 -2.32 21.45 3.54
C ILE A 361 -2.43 22.53 2.46
N HIS A 362 -2.71 22.12 1.23
CA HIS A 362 -2.82 23.01 0.06
C HIS A 362 -4.25 23.41 -0.24
N SER A 363 -5.21 22.58 0.13
CA SER A 363 -6.64 22.85 -0.02
C SER A 363 -7.44 22.26 1.15
N PRO A 364 -8.64 22.79 1.45
CA PRO A 364 -9.46 22.31 2.55
C PRO A 364 -9.70 20.80 2.52
N VAL A 365 -9.52 20.12 3.66
CA VAL A 365 -9.75 18.68 3.84
C VAL A 365 -10.60 18.44 5.09
N SER A 366 -11.72 17.76 4.94
CA SER A 366 -12.61 17.42 6.05
C SER A 366 -12.10 16.24 6.90
N SER A 367 -11.25 15.39 6.29
CA SER A 367 -10.68 14.22 6.98
C SER A 367 -9.35 13.83 6.36
N PHE A 368 -8.47 13.27 7.20
CA PHE A 368 -7.26 12.56 6.78
C PHE A 368 -7.46 11.07 6.89
N ARG A 369 -6.75 10.34 6.02
CA ARG A 369 -6.59 8.89 6.13
C ARG A 369 -5.12 8.58 6.31
N PHE A 370 -4.81 7.66 7.21
CA PHE A 370 -3.50 7.07 7.29
C PHE A 370 -3.62 5.55 7.48
N HIS A 371 -2.58 4.85 7.08
CA HIS A 371 -2.46 3.42 7.28
C HIS A 371 -1.68 3.14 8.57
N LEU A 372 -2.21 2.28 9.41
CA LEU A 372 -1.56 1.76 10.61
C LEU A 372 -2.04 0.33 10.82
N ASP A 373 -1.13 -0.62 10.94
CA ASP A 373 -1.44 -2.06 11.08
C ASP A 373 -2.56 -2.27 12.11
N ASP A 374 -3.51 -3.17 11.82
CA ASP A 374 -4.71 -3.41 12.64
C ASP A 374 -4.40 -4.01 14.02
N GLU A 375 -3.21 -4.61 14.20
CA GLU A 375 -2.66 -5.01 15.50
C GLU A 375 -2.22 -3.81 16.38
N LEU A 376 -2.11 -2.60 15.81
CA LEU A 376 -1.73 -1.38 16.51
C LEU A 376 -2.96 -0.53 16.83
N GLN A 377 -3.27 -0.39 18.11
CA GLN A 377 -4.38 0.42 18.58
C GLN A 377 -3.99 1.89 18.69
N VAL A 378 -4.66 2.77 17.97
CA VAL A 378 -4.55 4.23 18.13
C VAL A 378 -5.11 4.62 19.50
N ARG A 379 -4.35 5.39 20.27
CA ARG A 379 -4.72 5.91 21.60
C ARG A 379 -5.22 7.33 21.52
N SER A 380 -4.56 8.15 20.72
CA SER A 380 -4.97 9.54 20.50
C SER A 380 -4.44 10.08 19.20
N VAL A 381 -5.20 11.01 18.64
CA VAL A 381 -4.76 11.87 17.52
C VAL A 381 -4.95 13.30 17.99
N ARG A 382 -3.90 14.14 17.93
CA ARG A 382 -3.89 15.51 18.44
C ARG A 382 -3.15 16.44 17.51
N SER A 383 -3.59 17.70 17.45
CA SER A 383 -2.83 18.81 16.88
C SER A 383 -2.75 19.95 17.88
N GLN A 384 -1.77 20.85 17.70
CA GLN A 384 -1.64 22.02 18.56
C GLN A 384 -2.83 22.98 18.36
N GLU A 385 -3.29 23.14 17.14
CA GLU A 385 -4.33 24.07 16.72
C GLU A 385 -5.74 23.53 17.01
N GLY A 386 -5.97 22.22 16.81
CA GLY A 386 -7.26 21.57 16.91
C GLY A 386 -7.52 20.83 18.21
N GLY A 387 -6.48 20.66 19.04
CA GLY A 387 -6.59 19.83 20.23
C GLY A 387 -6.65 18.34 19.86
N ARG A 388 -7.62 17.61 20.38
CA ARG A 388 -7.82 16.20 20.08
C ARG A 388 -8.78 16.04 18.91
N HIS A 389 -8.46 15.09 18.04
CA HIS A 389 -9.26 14.76 16.86
C HIS A 389 -10.05 13.48 17.06
N LEU A 390 -11.26 13.44 16.51
CA LEU A 390 -12.07 12.25 16.40
C LEU A 390 -11.48 11.34 15.32
N PHE A 391 -11.36 10.05 15.62
CA PHE A 391 -10.82 9.08 14.65
C PHE A 391 -11.63 7.77 14.69
N PHE A 392 -11.62 7.07 13.56
CA PHE A 392 -12.28 5.79 13.36
C PHE A 392 -11.37 4.83 12.61
N ARG A 393 -11.36 3.56 12.99
CA ARG A 393 -10.69 2.52 12.22
C ARG A 393 -11.66 1.91 11.21
N VAL A 394 -11.22 1.76 9.98
CA VAL A 394 -11.96 0.97 8.99
C VAL A 394 -11.78 -0.51 9.33
N ARG A 395 -12.90 -1.20 9.62
CA ARG A 395 -12.87 -2.58 10.10
C ARG A 395 -12.18 -3.53 9.14
N GLY A 396 -11.27 -4.35 9.67
CA GLY A 396 -10.52 -5.34 8.90
C GLY A 396 -9.55 -4.74 7.88
N LYS A 397 -9.17 -3.47 8.08
CA LYS A 397 -8.16 -2.77 7.29
C LYS A 397 -7.22 -1.99 8.20
N ASP A 398 -6.05 -1.71 7.68
CA ASP A 398 -5.05 -0.86 8.33
C ASP A 398 -5.41 0.64 8.30
N THR A 399 -6.53 1.01 7.70
CA THR A 399 -6.93 2.41 7.49
C THR A 399 -7.56 3.02 8.75
N VAL A 400 -7.07 4.19 9.14
CA VAL A 400 -7.65 5.07 10.17
C VAL A 400 -8.10 6.36 9.52
N LEU A 401 -9.36 6.73 9.75
CA LEU A 401 -9.95 7.99 9.33
C LEU A 401 -9.90 8.97 10.50
N VAL A 402 -9.35 10.16 10.30
CA VAL A 402 -9.26 11.24 11.28
C VAL A 402 -10.11 12.41 10.80
N SER A 403 -11.06 12.86 11.62
CA SER A 403 -11.86 14.05 11.36
C SER A 403 -11.02 15.31 11.60
N MET A 404 -11.15 16.29 10.71
CA MET A 404 -10.49 17.59 10.87
C MET A 404 -11.34 18.60 11.64
N GLY A 405 -12.64 18.32 11.84
CA GLY A 405 -13.54 19.15 12.57
C GLY A 405 -13.44 20.62 12.15
N ARG A 406 -13.17 21.50 13.12
CA ARG A 406 -12.99 22.94 12.88
C ARG A 406 -11.76 23.32 12.05
N LEU A 407 -10.82 22.39 11.83
CA LEU A 407 -9.66 22.61 10.96
C LEU A 407 -9.93 22.21 9.50
N SER A 408 -11.13 21.80 9.15
CA SER A 408 -11.49 21.36 7.80
C SER A 408 -11.21 22.39 6.71
N ASP A 409 -11.32 23.68 7.04
CA ASP A 409 -11.05 24.81 6.11
C ASP A 409 -9.62 25.38 6.24
N SER A 410 -8.78 24.76 7.10
CA SER A 410 -7.41 25.23 7.32
C SER A 410 -6.51 24.90 6.15
N VAL A 411 -5.63 25.84 5.80
CA VAL A 411 -4.58 25.71 4.80
C VAL A 411 -3.25 26.12 5.44
N GLY A 412 -2.16 25.45 5.07
CA GLY A 412 -0.82 25.67 5.62
C GLY A 412 -0.32 24.48 6.45
N ARG A 413 0.73 24.71 7.27
CA ARG A 413 1.39 23.67 8.04
C ARG A 413 0.55 23.23 9.24
N LEU A 414 0.30 21.93 9.35
CA LEU A 414 -0.32 21.27 10.50
C LEU A 414 0.62 20.20 11.06
N ASN A 415 0.75 20.12 12.40
CA ASN A 415 1.46 19.03 13.07
C ASN A 415 0.45 18.12 13.77
N LEU A 416 0.34 16.90 13.28
CA LEU A 416 -0.58 15.89 13.81
C LEU A 416 0.20 14.84 14.60
N THR A 417 -0.05 14.73 15.91
CA THR A 417 0.58 13.72 16.76
C THR A 417 -0.35 12.52 16.95
N VAL A 418 0.13 11.33 16.60
CA VAL A 418 -0.58 10.05 16.74
C VAL A 418 0.14 9.21 17.79
N ASP A 419 -0.55 8.84 18.88
CA ASP A 419 -0.07 7.90 19.89
C ASP A 419 -0.74 6.54 19.65
N TYR A 420 0.04 5.47 19.67
CA TYR A 420 -0.47 4.11 19.44
C TYR A 420 0.33 3.05 20.18
N ILE A 421 -0.25 1.88 20.37
CA ILE A 421 0.35 0.74 21.06
C ILE A 421 -0.21 -0.56 20.50
N GLY A 422 0.59 -1.60 20.51
CA GLY A 422 0.13 -2.94 20.13
C GLY A 422 1.23 -3.96 20.16
N ARG A 423 0.94 -5.11 19.59
CA ARG A 423 1.89 -6.20 19.44
C ARG A 423 2.06 -6.50 17.95
N LEU A 424 3.18 -6.09 17.40
CA LEU A 424 3.44 -6.21 15.97
C LEU A 424 4.62 -7.16 15.71
N PRO A 425 4.37 -8.44 15.41
CA PRO A 425 5.42 -9.33 14.95
C PRO A 425 6.02 -8.77 13.67
N ALA A 426 7.33 -8.58 13.65
CA ALA A 426 8.03 -8.11 12.46
C ALA A 426 7.83 -9.12 11.33
N GLY A 427 7.25 -8.67 10.25
CA GLY A 427 7.01 -9.47 9.07
C GLY A 427 7.84 -8.97 7.90
N THR A 428 8.67 -9.84 7.34
CA THR A 428 9.53 -9.50 6.20
C THR A 428 9.04 -10.06 4.89
N VAL A 429 7.96 -10.83 4.94
CA VAL A 429 7.59 -11.64 3.79
C VAL A 429 6.70 -10.84 2.86
N GLU A 430 7.11 -10.69 1.61
CA GLU A 430 6.23 -10.24 0.54
C GLU A 430 5.04 -11.19 0.45
N SER A 431 3.83 -10.64 0.38
CA SER A 431 2.60 -11.44 0.27
C SER A 431 2.64 -12.41 -0.92
N GLU A 432 3.40 -12.07 -1.95
CA GLU A 432 3.65 -12.89 -3.14
C GLU A 432 4.54 -14.09 -2.85
N ILE A 433 5.49 -13.95 -1.92
CA ILE A 433 6.42 -15.01 -1.50
C ILE A 433 5.80 -15.87 -0.38
N LEU A 434 4.92 -15.31 0.44
CA LEU A 434 4.22 -16.06 1.50
C LEU A 434 3.45 -17.27 0.97
N ARG A 435 2.86 -17.17 -0.22
CA ARG A 435 2.12 -18.29 -0.83
C ARG A 435 3.04 -19.40 -1.33
N VAL A 436 4.24 -19.05 -1.76
CA VAL A 436 5.27 -20.03 -2.15
C VAL A 436 5.90 -20.67 -0.92
N ASN A 437 5.98 -19.95 0.21
CA ASN A 437 6.58 -20.44 1.45
C ASN A 437 5.69 -21.39 2.27
N GLN A 438 4.38 -21.43 2.05
CA GLN A 438 3.53 -22.44 2.68
C GLN A 438 3.90 -23.87 2.27
N ASP A 439 4.45 -24.04 1.05
CA ASP A 439 4.97 -25.31 0.58
C ASP A 439 6.43 -25.57 1.00
N ILE A 440 7.14 -24.55 1.47
CA ILE A 440 8.56 -24.61 1.86
C ILE A 440 8.74 -24.76 3.39
N ALA A 441 7.72 -24.51 4.18
CA ALA A 441 7.76 -24.56 5.65
C ALA A 441 7.97 -25.96 6.25
N GLY A 442 8.38 -26.96 5.45
CA GLY A 442 8.55 -28.35 5.86
C GLY A 442 9.87 -28.69 6.57
N GLU A 443 10.88 -27.83 6.55
CA GLU A 443 12.15 -28.11 7.24
C GLU A 443 12.51 -26.99 8.22
N GLU A 444 12.34 -27.23 9.52
CA GLU A 444 12.92 -26.37 10.54
C GLU A 444 14.44 -26.34 10.37
N PRO A 445 15.08 -25.16 10.43
CA PRO A 445 16.52 -25.06 10.33
C PRO A 445 17.17 -25.86 11.48
N THR A 446 18.06 -26.76 11.16
CA THR A 446 18.75 -27.62 12.11
C THR A 446 19.80 -26.90 12.97
N PHE A 447 19.91 -25.57 12.86
CA PHE A 447 20.87 -24.73 13.57
C PHE A 447 20.20 -23.45 14.08
N PHE A 448 20.72 -22.95 15.19
CA PHE A 448 20.25 -21.69 15.79
C PHE A 448 20.48 -20.52 14.86
N ILE A 449 19.42 -19.78 14.57
CA ILE A 449 19.43 -18.55 13.79
C ILE A 449 19.15 -17.38 14.73
N ASP A 450 20.01 -16.36 14.73
CA ASP A 450 19.72 -15.14 15.49
C ASP A 450 18.54 -14.39 14.87
N PRO A 451 17.54 -14.03 15.69
CA PRO A 451 16.37 -13.33 15.20
C PRO A 451 16.74 -11.94 14.68
N ALA A 452 16.12 -11.55 13.58
CA ALA A 452 16.18 -10.23 13.00
C ALA A 452 14.76 -9.74 12.71
N LEU A 453 14.40 -8.57 13.24
CA LEU A 453 13.09 -7.99 13.10
C LEU A 453 13.18 -6.80 12.14
N ILE A 454 12.56 -6.92 10.98
CA ILE A 454 12.53 -5.85 9.98
C ILE A 454 11.16 -5.19 10.02
N TYR A 455 11.15 -3.90 10.23
CA TYR A 455 9.97 -3.05 10.11
C TYR A 455 10.10 -2.20 8.84
N SER A 456 9.15 -2.29 7.96
CA SER A 456 9.16 -1.57 6.69
C SER A 456 7.73 -1.26 6.21
N LYS A 457 7.59 -0.61 5.06
CA LYS A 457 6.31 -0.24 4.44
C LYS A 457 5.25 -1.36 4.42
N ARG A 458 5.65 -2.60 4.33
CA ARG A 458 4.74 -3.75 4.19
C ARG A 458 3.87 -4.01 5.42
N ARG A 459 4.31 -3.56 6.58
CA ARG A 459 3.48 -3.48 7.78
C ARG A 459 3.51 -2.04 8.24
N ALA A 460 2.38 -1.38 8.18
CA ALA A 460 2.22 0.01 8.58
C ALA A 460 2.44 0.17 10.11
N PHE A 461 3.71 0.10 10.53
CA PHE A 461 4.10 0.20 11.93
C PHE A 461 4.10 1.64 12.47
N TYR A 462 3.86 2.62 11.62
CA TYR A 462 3.67 4.03 11.94
C TYR A 462 2.57 4.60 11.05
N PRO A 463 1.97 5.75 11.40
CA PRO A 463 0.94 6.40 10.57
C PRO A 463 1.48 6.78 9.19
N GLN A 464 1.18 5.97 8.17
CA GLN A 464 1.55 6.24 6.79
C GLN A 464 0.43 7.02 6.12
N VAL A 465 0.67 8.28 5.79
CA VAL A 465 -0.27 9.19 5.14
C VAL A 465 0.01 9.16 3.64
N GLY A 466 -1.03 8.91 2.84
CA GLY A 466 -0.89 8.81 1.39
C GLY A 466 -0.20 7.52 0.90
N ASP A 467 -0.15 7.36 -0.42
CA ASP A 467 0.54 6.25 -1.09
C ASP A 467 1.94 6.69 -1.53
N GLU A 468 2.96 6.33 -0.74
CA GLU A 468 4.36 6.58 -1.06
C GLU A 468 4.70 8.08 -1.23
N ASP A 469 4.34 8.87 -0.22
CA ASP A 469 4.70 10.27 -0.13
C ASP A 469 6.15 10.43 0.35
N TYR A 470 6.92 11.28 -0.32
CA TYR A 470 8.33 11.51 0.00
C TYR A 470 8.48 12.54 1.13
N ALA A 471 8.84 12.08 2.32
CA ALA A 471 9.04 12.91 3.50
C ALA A 471 10.44 12.76 4.10
N THR A 472 10.91 13.78 4.80
CA THR A 472 12.06 13.66 5.69
C THR A 472 11.64 12.98 7.00
N SER A 473 12.60 12.45 7.78
CA SER A 473 12.23 11.82 9.05
C SER A 473 13.32 11.88 10.11
N THR A 474 12.86 11.94 11.36
CA THR A 474 13.64 11.65 12.56
C THR A 474 13.06 10.40 13.20
N LEU A 475 13.79 9.28 13.13
CA LEU A 475 13.39 8.01 13.72
C LEU A 475 14.17 7.76 15.02
N LYS A 476 13.48 7.65 16.13
CA LYS A 476 14.05 7.31 17.44
C LYS A 476 13.51 5.98 17.92
N VAL A 477 14.37 4.97 18.07
CA VAL A 477 13.97 3.62 18.49
C VAL A 477 14.67 3.23 19.78
N THR A 478 13.90 2.85 20.79
CA THR A 478 14.39 2.31 22.06
C THR A 478 14.19 0.80 22.11
N VAL A 479 15.24 0.06 22.38
CA VAL A 479 15.28 -1.40 22.48
C VAL A 479 16.07 -1.84 23.74
N PRO A 480 16.01 -3.12 24.17
CA PRO A 480 16.93 -3.63 25.20
C PRO A 480 18.40 -3.48 24.79
N ALA A 481 19.30 -3.26 25.76
CA ALA A 481 20.68 -2.86 25.53
C ALA A 481 21.52 -3.83 24.67
N ASP A 482 21.15 -5.12 24.64
CA ASP A 482 21.83 -6.17 23.85
C ASP A 482 21.39 -6.23 22.37
N TRP A 483 20.42 -5.40 21.96
CA TRP A 483 19.94 -5.29 20.58
C TRP A 483 20.49 -4.04 19.92
N THR A 484 20.67 -4.13 18.61
CA THR A 484 21.10 -3.02 17.73
C THR A 484 19.98 -2.65 16.79
N VAL A 485 19.85 -1.35 16.53
CA VAL A 485 18.95 -0.82 15.51
C VAL A 485 19.76 -0.30 14.33
N VAL A 486 19.33 -0.64 13.11
CA VAL A 486 19.93 -0.15 11.86
C VAL A 486 18.81 0.40 10.97
N SER A 487 18.98 1.61 10.45
CA SER A 487 18.05 2.30 9.55
C SER A 487 18.82 3.15 8.54
N GLY A 488 18.15 3.79 7.60
CA GLY A 488 18.71 4.86 6.77
C GLY A 488 18.98 6.14 7.59
N GLY A 489 19.86 7.01 7.06
CA GLY A 489 20.12 8.32 7.67
C GLY A 489 21.31 8.33 8.64
N VAL A 490 21.55 9.52 9.23
CA VAL A 490 22.66 9.77 10.16
C VAL A 490 22.30 9.21 11.53
N ARG A 491 23.12 8.29 12.02
CA ARG A 491 22.91 7.57 13.27
C ARG A 491 23.57 8.28 14.46
N THR A 492 22.79 8.45 15.54
CA THR A 492 23.29 8.78 16.89
C THR A 492 22.75 7.79 17.91
N GLU A 493 23.43 7.60 19.03
CA GLU A 493 23.06 6.59 20.02
C GLU A 493 23.28 7.09 21.45
N ALA A 494 22.31 6.71 22.31
CA ALA A 494 22.45 6.79 23.77
C ALA A 494 22.06 5.43 24.37
N ALA A 495 22.89 4.91 25.26
CA ALA A 495 22.64 3.62 25.89
C ALA A 495 22.94 3.70 27.40
N ASP A 496 22.14 2.97 28.18
CA ASP A 496 22.38 2.68 29.59
C ASP A 496 22.56 1.15 29.78
N ARG A 497 22.45 0.69 31.03
CA ARG A 497 22.64 -0.74 31.33
C ARG A 497 21.49 -1.64 30.86
N THR A 498 20.31 -1.07 30.64
CA THR A 498 19.07 -1.80 30.39
C THR A 498 18.52 -1.53 29.01
N THR A 499 18.69 -0.31 28.50
CA THR A 499 18.11 0.13 27.24
C THR A 499 19.14 0.81 26.34
N ARG A 500 18.86 0.78 25.06
CA ARG A 500 19.57 1.47 23.98
C ARG A 500 18.59 2.26 23.17
N THR A 501 18.83 3.54 23.02
CA THR A 501 18.04 4.42 22.16
C THR A 501 18.91 4.87 21.01
N VAL A 502 18.46 4.57 19.78
CA VAL A 502 19.14 4.96 18.55
C VAL A 502 18.27 5.92 17.78
N THR A 503 18.86 7.03 17.35
CA THR A 503 18.18 8.04 16.55
C THR A 503 18.80 8.09 15.16
N PHE A 504 17.97 8.11 14.13
CA PHE A 504 18.33 8.26 12.72
C PHE A 504 17.69 9.52 12.18
N GLU A 505 18.51 10.42 11.62
CA GLU A 505 18.07 11.64 10.96
C GLU A 505 18.19 11.43 9.43
N GLN A 506 17.05 11.30 8.75
CA GLN A 506 16.96 11.15 7.29
C GLN A 506 16.62 12.50 6.68
N LYS A 507 17.65 13.20 6.17
CA LYS A 507 17.52 14.54 5.57
C LYS A 507 17.04 14.54 4.13
N GLN A 508 17.32 13.46 3.40
CA GLN A 508 16.79 13.26 2.05
C GLN A 508 15.37 12.71 2.18
N SER A 509 14.45 13.25 1.39
CA SER A 509 13.08 12.76 1.37
C SER A 509 13.03 11.29 0.99
N ALA A 510 12.30 10.49 1.77
CA ALA A 510 12.18 9.05 1.60
C ALA A 510 10.71 8.66 1.56
N LYS A 511 10.35 7.74 0.69
CA LYS A 511 8.96 7.33 0.50
C LYS A 511 8.38 6.51 1.66
N TYR A 512 9.20 6.00 2.55
CA TYR A 512 8.81 5.34 3.80
C TYR A 512 10.00 5.19 4.75
N ILE A 513 9.69 5.04 6.03
CA ILE A 513 10.65 4.73 7.07
C ILE A 513 10.78 3.21 7.19
N ALA A 514 12.01 2.72 7.37
CA ALA A 514 12.25 1.32 7.66
C ALA A 514 13.43 1.16 8.64
N PHE A 515 13.40 0.13 9.47
CA PHE A 515 14.50 -0.21 10.36
C PHE A 515 14.57 -1.70 10.66
N LEU A 516 15.74 -2.13 11.05
CA LEU A 516 16.06 -3.48 11.48
C LEU A 516 16.43 -3.49 12.96
N VAL A 517 15.90 -4.44 13.73
CA VAL A 517 16.32 -4.74 15.10
C VAL A 517 16.94 -6.12 15.15
N ALA A 518 18.22 -6.22 15.49
CA ALA A 518 18.95 -7.50 15.53
C ALA A 518 20.17 -7.39 16.45
N ARG A 519 20.80 -8.54 16.79
CA ARG A 519 22.09 -8.58 17.51
C ARG A 519 23.25 -8.52 16.53
N LEU A 520 23.61 -7.32 16.09
CA LEU A 520 24.66 -7.07 15.11
C LEU A 520 25.78 -6.20 15.71
N LEU A 521 26.97 -6.34 15.13
CA LEU A 521 28.14 -5.52 15.43
C LEU A 521 28.50 -4.67 14.22
N PRO A 522 29.06 -3.47 14.41
CA PRO A 522 29.67 -2.73 13.31
C PRO A 522 30.91 -3.50 12.79
N ILE A 523 30.94 -3.77 11.50
CA ILE A 523 32.01 -4.55 10.83
C ILE A 523 32.88 -3.64 9.99
N ALA A 524 32.33 -2.70 9.26
CA ALA A 524 33.05 -1.77 8.41
C ALA A 524 32.35 -0.41 8.41
N SER A 525 33.17 0.65 8.25
CA SER A 525 32.69 2.02 8.10
C SER A 525 33.61 2.75 7.14
N GLU A 526 33.06 3.58 6.27
CA GLU A 526 33.82 4.44 5.37
C GLU A 526 33.14 5.81 5.27
N ARG A 527 33.97 6.85 5.29
CA ARG A 527 33.54 8.23 5.11
C ARG A 527 34.43 8.87 4.05
N THR A 528 33.87 9.10 2.88
CA THR A 528 34.50 9.85 1.79
C THR A 528 33.51 10.93 1.33
N GLU A 529 33.99 11.90 0.59
CA GLU A 529 33.14 12.95 0.01
C GLU A 529 32.08 12.36 -0.94
N ALA A 530 32.43 11.33 -1.71
CA ALA A 530 31.56 10.72 -2.71
C ALA A 530 30.65 9.61 -2.16
N PHE A 531 31.04 8.97 -1.05
CA PHE A 531 30.36 7.79 -0.55
C PHE A 531 30.60 7.57 0.95
N SER A 532 29.55 7.46 1.71
CA SER A 532 29.57 7.24 3.15
C SER A 532 28.69 6.07 3.50
N PHE A 533 29.22 5.08 4.25
CA PHE A 533 28.42 3.92 4.66
C PHE A 533 28.88 3.31 5.98
N ASP A 534 27.97 2.57 6.64
CA ASP A 534 28.25 1.68 7.77
C ASP A 534 27.70 0.28 7.47
N ALA A 535 28.46 -0.75 7.79
CA ALA A 535 28.09 -2.14 7.61
C ALA A 535 28.04 -2.88 8.95
N TYR A 536 26.95 -3.60 9.16
CA TYR A 536 26.64 -4.36 10.36
C TYR A 536 26.51 -5.84 10.02
N GLY A 537 26.98 -6.70 10.93
CA GLY A 537 26.90 -8.15 10.77
C GLY A 537 27.19 -8.87 12.06
N GLN A 538 27.05 -10.17 12.06
CA GLN A 538 27.40 -10.98 13.21
C GLN A 538 28.92 -11.23 13.26
N SER A 539 29.51 -11.38 14.46
CA SER A 539 30.91 -11.64 14.64
C SER A 539 31.39 -12.87 13.85
N ARG A 540 30.60 -13.95 13.87
CA ARG A 540 30.90 -15.20 13.14
C ARG A 540 30.78 -15.07 11.62
N ALA A 541 30.13 -14.03 11.12
CA ALA A 541 29.94 -13.73 9.70
C ALA A 541 30.81 -12.58 9.18
N ARG A 542 31.84 -12.18 9.93
CA ARG A 542 32.66 -11.01 9.57
C ARG A 542 33.23 -11.10 8.16
N ARG A 543 33.78 -12.24 7.74
CA ARG A 543 34.38 -12.40 6.40
C ARG A 543 33.35 -12.27 5.28
N GLU A 544 32.15 -12.81 5.47
CA GLU A 544 31.04 -12.70 4.51
C GLU A 544 30.56 -11.25 4.42
N THR A 545 30.45 -10.56 5.55
CA THR A 545 30.11 -9.15 5.59
C THR A 545 31.16 -8.31 4.84
N GLU A 546 32.44 -8.56 5.03
CA GLU A 546 33.53 -7.86 4.34
C GLU A 546 33.52 -8.12 2.82
N ARG A 547 33.19 -9.34 2.37
CA ARG A 547 32.99 -9.65 0.93
C ARG A 547 31.80 -8.90 0.35
N SER A 548 30.68 -8.88 1.07
CA SER A 548 29.47 -8.15 0.67
C SER A 548 29.73 -6.65 0.59
N VAL A 549 30.49 -6.10 1.53
CA VAL A 549 30.95 -4.69 1.50
C VAL A 549 31.83 -4.43 0.27
N ALA A 550 32.69 -5.33 -0.12
CA ALA A 550 33.53 -5.14 -1.30
C ALA A 550 32.70 -5.08 -2.59
N ALA A 551 31.70 -5.96 -2.73
CA ALA A 551 30.75 -5.94 -3.85
C ALA A 551 29.92 -4.66 -3.86
N LEU A 552 29.37 -4.25 -2.70
CA LEU A 552 28.60 -3.02 -2.53
C LEU A 552 29.41 -1.79 -2.97
N LYS A 553 30.68 -1.68 -2.53
CA LYS A 553 31.58 -0.56 -2.93
C LYS A 553 31.85 -0.53 -4.42
N SER A 554 32.11 -1.69 -5.03
CA SER A 554 32.31 -1.82 -6.46
C SER A 554 31.09 -1.35 -7.25
N ALA A 555 29.89 -1.84 -6.87
CA ALA A 555 28.65 -1.46 -7.50
C ALA A 555 28.30 0.02 -7.29
N ALA A 556 28.49 0.57 -6.08
CA ALA A 556 28.23 1.97 -5.77
C ALA A 556 29.06 2.92 -6.62
N ARG A 557 30.35 2.63 -6.82
CA ARG A 557 31.23 3.42 -7.69
C ARG A 557 30.77 3.36 -9.15
N TYR A 558 30.38 2.19 -9.61
CA TYR A 558 29.89 2.00 -10.98
C TYR A 558 28.57 2.75 -11.19
N TYR A 559 27.59 2.58 -10.29
CA TYR A 559 26.27 3.21 -10.41
C TYR A 559 26.33 4.72 -10.25
N SER A 560 27.22 5.26 -9.43
CA SER A 560 27.42 6.70 -9.33
C SER A 560 27.91 7.31 -10.65
N ARG A 561 28.69 6.57 -11.47
CA ARG A 561 29.06 7.01 -12.83
C ARG A 561 27.92 6.84 -13.83
N LEU A 562 27.06 5.83 -13.64
CA LEU A 562 26.02 5.47 -14.59
C LEU A 562 24.72 6.28 -14.38
N PHE A 563 24.33 6.52 -13.12
CA PHE A 563 23.07 7.13 -12.73
C PHE A 563 23.20 8.50 -12.04
N GLY A 564 24.41 8.88 -11.66
CA GLY A 564 24.66 10.05 -10.79
C GLY A 564 24.81 9.69 -9.32
N PRO A 565 24.97 10.67 -8.43
CA PRO A 565 25.33 10.45 -7.04
C PRO A 565 24.30 9.61 -6.30
N LEU A 566 24.77 8.86 -5.29
CA LEU A 566 23.93 8.02 -4.41
C LEU A 566 22.81 8.89 -3.80
N PRO A 567 21.54 8.48 -3.95
CA PRO A 567 20.40 9.28 -3.46
C PRO A 567 20.37 9.44 -1.94
N TYR A 568 20.80 8.42 -1.20
CA TYR A 568 20.78 8.40 0.27
C TYR A 568 22.19 8.19 0.84
N SER A 569 22.65 9.17 1.63
CA SER A 569 23.97 9.13 2.30
C SER A 569 23.87 9.65 3.73
N PRO A 570 24.41 8.93 4.74
CA PRO A 570 25.12 7.67 4.63
C PRO A 570 24.22 6.50 4.24
N LEU A 571 24.79 5.50 3.55
CA LEU A 571 24.12 4.23 3.28
C LEU A 571 24.47 3.25 4.40
N ASN A 572 23.49 2.60 4.98
CA ASN A 572 23.70 1.53 5.95
C ASN A 572 23.48 0.16 5.29
N MET A 573 24.22 -0.83 5.72
CA MET A 573 24.08 -2.21 5.27
C MET A 573 24.01 -3.14 6.47
N ALA A 574 23.12 -4.11 6.42
CA ALA A 574 23.04 -5.18 7.42
C ALA A 574 23.09 -6.57 6.76
N LEU A 575 24.01 -7.40 7.21
CA LEU A 575 24.06 -8.82 6.85
C LEU A 575 23.47 -9.64 7.99
N ILE A 576 22.34 -10.32 7.72
CA ILE A 576 21.57 -11.08 8.71
C ILE A 576 21.55 -12.57 8.38
N GLU A 577 21.28 -13.41 9.38
CA GLU A 577 21.11 -14.87 9.21
C GLU A 577 19.66 -15.29 9.04
N ALA A 578 18.72 -14.46 9.50
CA ALA A 578 17.30 -14.77 9.40
C ALA A 578 16.91 -15.05 7.94
N PRO A 579 16.06 -16.06 7.69
CA PRO A 579 15.57 -16.35 6.35
C PRO A 579 14.63 -15.25 5.90
N VAL A 580 15.19 -14.30 5.17
CA VAL A 580 14.41 -13.28 4.45
C VAL A 580 14.37 -13.71 3.00
N PRO A 581 13.21 -13.92 2.39
CA PRO A 581 13.15 -14.24 0.97
C PRO A 581 13.63 -13.03 0.16
N GLY A 582 14.77 -13.19 -0.50
CA GLY A 582 15.40 -12.11 -1.25
C GLY A 582 16.15 -11.09 -0.38
N GLY A 583 16.49 -9.94 -0.98
CA GLY A 583 17.03 -8.76 -0.31
C GLY A 583 15.93 -7.80 0.09
N HIS A 584 16.32 -6.79 0.83
CA HIS A 584 15.43 -5.70 1.21
C HIS A 584 16.23 -4.40 1.23
N SER A 585 15.81 -3.45 0.39
CA SER A 585 16.57 -2.22 0.12
C SER A 585 15.74 -0.97 0.36
N PRO A 586 15.33 -0.68 1.61
CA PRO A 586 14.65 0.57 1.94
C PRO A 586 15.58 1.78 1.76
N PRO A 587 15.02 3.01 1.78
CA PRO A 587 15.81 4.22 1.63
C PRO A 587 17.00 4.29 2.60
N GLY A 588 18.21 4.40 2.08
CA GLY A 588 19.44 4.50 2.87
C GLY A 588 19.86 3.24 3.61
N LEU A 589 19.22 2.08 3.35
CA LEU A 589 19.52 0.82 4.01
C LEU A 589 19.49 -0.33 3.01
N VAL A 590 20.46 -1.23 3.08
CA VAL A 590 20.49 -2.51 2.33
C VAL A 590 20.58 -3.66 3.31
N ILE A 591 19.58 -4.55 3.30
CA ILE A 591 19.56 -5.75 4.14
C ILE A 591 19.72 -6.96 3.25
N VAL A 592 20.73 -7.78 3.51
CA VAL A 592 20.98 -9.00 2.76
C VAL A 592 21.19 -10.18 3.70
N GLN A 593 20.93 -11.37 3.21
CA GLN A 593 21.18 -12.61 3.94
C GLN A 593 22.64 -13.02 3.85
N GLN A 594 23.15 -13.57 4.96
CA GLN A 594 24.47 -14.13 5.03
C GLN A 594 24.62 -15.35 4.12
N ARG A 595 23.59 -16.15 3.99
CA ARG A 595 23.58 -17.35 3.14
C ARG A 595 22.43 -17.25 2.17
N PRO A 596 22.63 -17.67 0.91
CA PRO A 596 21.50 -17.88 0.03
C PRO A 596 20.50 -18.77 0.76
N PRO A 597 19.21 -18.44 0.76
CA PRO A 597 18.25 -19.29 1.42
C PRO A 597 18.41 -20.70 0.89
N LEU A 598 18.48 -21.68 1.78
CA LEU A 598 18.34 -23.10 1.44
C LEU A 598 16.91 -23.33 0.97
N MET A 599 16.57 -22.72 -0.16
CA MET A 599 15.26 -22.79 -0.73
C MET A 599 15.13 -24.08 -1.52
N GLY A 600 14.46 -25.06 -0.93
CA GLY A 600 13.86 -26.16 -1.67
C GLY A 600 12.76 -25.66 -2.58
N GLY A 601 12.38 -26.39 -3.61
CA GLY A 601 11.23 -26.13 -4.46
C GLY A 601 11.39 -24.97 -5.44
N ALA A 602 10.31 -24.20 -5.64
CA ALA A 602 10.17 -23.22 -6.71
C ALA A 602 11.18 -22.06 -6.70
N LEU A 603 11.78 -21.74 -5.55
CA LEU A 603 12.74 -20.64 -5.42
C LEU A 603 14.20 -21.04 -5.63
N LYS A 604 14.54 -22.34 -5.64
CA LYS A 604 15.88 -22.82 -5.92
C LYS A 604 16.41 -22.36 -7.29
N ASP A 605 15.51 -22.29 -8.26
CA ASP A 605 15.79 -21.88 -9.64
C ASP A 605 15.16 -20.51 -9.97
N ASP A 606 15.07 -19.63 -8.96
CA ASP A 606 14.55 -18.29 -9.15
C ASP A 606 15.32 -17.54 -10.24
N PRO A 607 14.66 -17.13 -11.33
CA PRO A 607 15.34 -16.52 -12.46
C PRO A 607 15.95 -15.16 -12.18
N ALA A 608 15.57 -14.48 -11.10
CA ALA A 608 15.98 -13.12 -10.79
C ALA A 608 17.16 -13.03 -9.81
N THR A 609 17.56 -14.11 -9.14
CA THR A 609 18.52 -14.04 -8.04
C THR A 609 19.97 -14.23 -8.44
N PHE A 610 20.28 -15.01 -9.46
CA PHE A 610 21.64 -15.27 -9.96
C PHE A 610 22.67 -15.61 -8.85
N TYR A 611 22.32 -16.47 -7.92
CA TYR A 611 23.21 -16.86 -6.80
C TYR A 611 24.53 -17.49 -7.22
N ASP A 612 24.60 -18.02 -8.44
CA ASP A 612 25.81 -18.55 -9.06
C ASP A 612 26.81 -17.47 -9.55
N ILE A 613 26.41 -16.18 -9.50
CA ILE A 613 27.25 -15.06 -9.92
C ILE A 613 27.58 -14.20 -8.70
N PRO A 614 28.84 -14.25 -8.21
CA PRO A 614 29.24 -13.53 -7.02
C PRO A 614 28.96 -12.03 -7.11
N GLY A 615 28.28 -11.48 -6.12
CA GLY A 615 27.98 -10.05 -6.01
C GLY A 615 26.77 -9.56 -6.81
N PHE A 616 26.19 -10.38 -7.71
CA PHE A 616 25.04 -9.97 -8.51
C PHE A 616 23.87 -9.49 -7.65
N PHE A 617 23.48 -10.29 -6.67
CA PHE A 617 22.38 -9.98 -5.77
C PHE A 617 22.63 -8.70 -4.96
N MET A 618 23.85 -8.50 -4.42
CA MET A 618 24.23 -7.25 -3.76
C MET A 618 24.16 -6.04 -4.70
N ALA A 619 24.58 -6.21 -5.95
CA ALA A 619 24.52 -5.14 -6.95
C ALA A 619 23.07 -4.81 -7.30
N HIS A 620 22.18 -5.81 -7.39
CA HIS A 620 20.74 -5.61 -7.60
C HIS A 620 20.12 -4.83 -6.44
N GLU A 621 20.31 -5.27 -5.19
CA GLU A 621 19.79 -4.60 -4.01
C GLU A 621 20.28 -3.16 -3.88
N LEU A 622 21.57 -2.93 -4.16
CA LEU A 622 22.10 -1.58 -4.14
C LEU A 622 21.48 -0.68 -5.24
N ALA A 623 21.21 -1.23 -6.43
CA ALA A 623 20.60 -0.47 -7.52
C ALA A 623 19.24 0.09 -7.15
N HIS A 624 18.51 -0.57 -6.24
CA HIS A 624 17.26 -0.07 -5.72
C HIS A 624 17.37 1.27 -5.00
N GLN A 625 18.55 1.69 -4.53
CA GLN A 625 18.71 3.03 -3.97
C GLN A 625 18.44 4.12 -5.02
N TRP A 626 18.73 3.88 -6.30
CA TRP A 626 18.36 4.75 -7.43
C TRP A 626 16.99 4.38 -7.99
N TRP A 627 16.76 3.09 -8.33
CA TRP A 627 15.58 2.58 -9.02
C TRP A 627 14.62 1.86 -8.05
N GLY A 628 13.68 2.60 -7.52
CA GLY A 628 12.74 2.13 -6.50
C GLY A 628 12.71 3.00 -5.25
N GLN A 629 13.83 3.66 -4.89
CA GLN A 629 13.90 4.58 -3.74
C GLN A 629 14.17 6.02 -4.19
N GLY A 630 15.21 6.26 -4.98
CA GLY A 630 15.53 7.58 -5.53
C GLY A 630 14.50 8.08 -6.53
N VAL A 631 14.05 7.21 -7.42
CA VAL A 631 12.81 7.35 -8.20
C VAL A 631 11.93 6.14 -7.92
N THR A 632 10.61 6.31 -7.79
CA THR A 632 9.69 5.22 -7.49
C THR A 632 8.72 4.97 -8.65
N PRO A 633 8.28 3.72 -8.90
CA PRO A 633 7.20 3.45 -9.84
C PRO A 633 5.94 4.22 -9.46
N ARG A 634 5.28 4.84 -10.44
CA ARG A 634 4.04 5.60 -10.21
C ARG A 634 2.89 4.70 -9.72
N SER A 635 2.82 3.49 -10.27
CA SER A 635 1.81 2.49 -9.93
C SER A 635 2.41 1.09 -9.87
N TYR A 636 1.62 0.10 -9.47
CA TYR A 636 2.07 -1.31 -9.54
C TYR A 636 2.38 -1.75 -10.99
N ARG A 637 1.82 -1.10 -12.00
CA ARG A 637 2.07 -1.36 -13.42
C ARG A 637 3.49 -0.99 -13.84
N ASP A 638 4.03 0.04 -13.19
CA ASP A 638 5.37 0.55 -13.48
C ASP A 638 6.45 -0.17 -12.66
N ARG A 639 6.09 -1.26 -11.96
CA ARG A 639 7.00 -2.00 -11.07
C ARG A 639 8.33 -2.36 -11.73
N TRP A 640 8.34 -2.62 -13.02
CA TRP A 640 9.53 -2.93 -13.79
C TRP A 640 10.55 -1.76 -13.86
N VAL A 641 10.11 -0.49 -13.66
CA VAL A 641 11.00 0.68 -13.52
C VAL A 641 11.86 0.57 -12.25
N SER A 642 11.39 -0.16 -11.24
CA SER A 642 12.23 -0.54 -10.10
C SER A 642 12.99 -1.85 -10.38
N GLU A 643 12.28 -2.94 -10.58
CA GLU A 643 12.87 -4.28 -10.60
C GLU A 643 13.65 -4.58 -11.89
N GLY A 644 13.11 -4.23 -13.04
CA GLY A 644 13.77 -4.41 -14.34
C GLY A 644 15.02 -3.54 -14.47
N PHE A 645 14.95 -2.28 -13.98
CA PHE A 645 16.09 -1.38 -13.98
C PHE A 645 17.19 -1.84 -13.00
N ALA A 646 16.81 -2.28 -11.78
CA ALA A 646 17.78 -2.82 -10.83
C ALA A 646 18.42 -4.13 -11.34
N GLN A 647 17.63 -4.99 -11.98
CA GLN A 647 18.09 -6.23 -12.58
C GLN A 647 19.09 -5.96 -13.72
N TYR A 648 18.80 -4.99 -14.59
CA TYR A 648 19.70 -4.61 -15.67
C TYR A 648 20.95 -3.88 -15.16
N ALA A 649 20.82 -3.04 -14.13
CA ALA A 649 21.95 -2.42 -13.46
C ALA A 649 22.94 -3.46 -12.92
N ALA A 650 22.42 -4.53 -12.27
CA ALA A 650 23.24 -5.63 -11.80
C ALA A 650 23.92 -6.39 -12.96
N ALA A 651 23.21 -6.61 -14.08
CA ALA A 651 23.80 -7.20 -15.29
C ALA A 651 24.92 -6.31 -15.85
N LEU A 652 24.74 -5.02 -15.98
CA LEU A 652 25.78 -4.07 -16.42
C LEU A 652 26.98 -4.04 -15.47
N TRP A 653 26.74 -4.14 -14.14
CA TRP A 653 27.82 -4.26 -13.17
C TRP A 653 28.62 -5.56 -13.37
N THR A 654 28.00 -6.68 -13.74
CA THR A 654 28.75 -7.91 -14.07
C THR A 654 29.62 -7.72 -15.31
N ARG A 655 29.16 -6.96 -16.33
CA ARG A 655 29.95 -6.60 -17.50
C ARG A 655 31.21 -5.84 -17.13
N GLU A 656 31.08 -4.82 -16.27
CA GLU A 656 32.19 -3.99 -15.77
C GLU A 656 33.15 -4.78 -14.89
N SER A 657 32.65 -5.62 -13.98
CA SER A 657 33.45 -6.24 -12.93
C SER A 657 33.92 -7.65 -13.24
N LEU A 658 33.20 -8.42 -14.05
CA LEU A 658 33.40 -9.82 -14.33
C LEU A 658 33.58 -10.12 -15.83
N GLY A 659 33.37 -9.13 -16.69
CA GLY A 659 33.58 -9.19 -18.13
C GLY A 659 32.39 -9.60 -18.97
N GLU A 660 32.53 -9.46 -20.30
CA GLU A 660 31.47 -9.62 -21.28
C GLU A 660 30.90 -11.05 -21.33
N GLU A 661 31.71 -12.07 -21.09
CA GLU A 661 31.25 -13.47 -21.08
C GLU A 661 30.27 -13.74 -19.96
N VAL A 662 30.55 -13.22 -18.75
CA VAL A 662 29.63 -13.33 -17.59
C VAL A 662 28.35 -12.55 -17.85
N PHE A 663 28.44 -11.35 -18.38
CA PHE A 663 27.28 -10.54 -18.81
C PHE A 663 26.40 -11.31 -19.78
N ASN A 664 26.94 -11.87 -20.85
CA ASN A 664 26.17 -12.64 -21.82
C ASN A 664 25.56 -13.92 -21.21
N ARG A 665 26.22 -14.54 -20.24
CA ARG A 665 25.66 -15.66 -19.48
C ARG A 665 24.44 -15.24 -18.65
N VAL A 666 24.49 -14.06 -18.01
CA VAL A 666 23.33 -13.46 -17.29
C VAL A 666 22.18 -13.23 -18.25
N LEU A 667 22.41 -12.54 -19.37
CA LEU A 667 21.39 -12.27 -20.36
C LEU A 667 20.75 -13.54 -20.95
N ARG A 668 21.55 -14.58 -21.26
CA ARG A 668 21.01 -15.88 -21.74
C ARG A 668 20.07 -16.52 -20.73
N LYS A 669 20.38 -16.47 -19.45
CA LYS A 669 19.52 -16.99 -18.39
C LYS A 669 18.19 -16.19 -18.34
N MET A 670 18.27 -14.87 -18.37
CA MET A 670 17.08 -14.00 -18.43
C MET A 670 16.21 -14.30 -19.65
N VAL A 671 16.80 -14.40 -20.84
CA VAL A 671 16.09 -14.73 -22.10
C VAL A 671 15.36 -16.06 -22.00
N THR A 672 16.01 -17.08 -21.43
CA THR A 672 15.40 -18.41 -21.26
C THR A 672 14.13 -18.33 -20.42
N TRP A 673 14.17 -17.63 -19.31
CA TRP A 673 13.02 -17.49 -18.42
C TRP A 673 11.94 -16.58 -19.00
N ALA A 674 12.32 -15.44 -19.57
CA ALA A 674 11.40 -14.50 -20.20
C ALA A 674 10.62 -15.15 -21.34
N LYS A 675 11.29 -15.85 -22.26
CA LYS A 675 10.63 -16.56 -23.38
C LYS A 675 9.66 -17.65 -22.92
N ARG A 676 9.99 -18.33 -21.83
CA ARG A 676 9.16 -19.43 -21.30
C ARG A 676 7.89 -18.93 -20.64
N LEU A 677 7.94 -17.77 -19.94
CA LEU A 677 6.90 -17.32 -19.03
C LEU A 677 6.16 -16.04 -19.47
N THR A 678 6.54 -15.44 -20.60
CA THR A 678 5.93 -14.18 -21.10
C THR A 678 4.43 -14.28 -21.33
N SER A 679 3.86 -15.46 -21.59
CA SER A 679 2.42 -15.66 -21.78
C SER A 679 1.58 -15.48 -20.50
N ALA A 680 2.21 -15.40 -19.32
CA ALA A 680 1.51 -15.16 -18.06
C ALA A 680 1.00 -13.72 -17.92
N GLY A 681 1.55 -12.78 -18.70
CA GLY A 681 1.13 -11.38 -18.74
C GLY A 681 2.20 -10.46 -19.31
N PRO A 682 1.82 -9.24 -19.75
CA PRO A 682 2.76 -8.21 -20.18
C PRO A 682 3.54 -7.62 -19.01
N VAL A 683 4.64 -6.92 -19.30
CA VAL A 683 5.48 -6.28 -18.25
C VAL A 683 4.71 -5.22 -17.47
N ASP A 684 3.87 -4.44 -18.14
CA ASP A 684 3.03 -3.39 -17.55
C ASP A 684 1.86 -3.92 -16.70
N LEU A 685 1.73 -5.23 -16.54
CA LEU A 685 0.84 -5.83 -15.55
C LEU A 685 1.48 -5.85 -14.14
N GLY A 686 2.80 -5.60 -14.05
CA GLY A 686 3.54 -5.43 -12.81
C GLY A 686 3.36 -6.59 -11.82
N ASN A 687 3.02 -6.28 -10.58
CA ASN A 687 2.89 -7.27 -9.49
C ASN A 687 1.82 -8.36 -9.75
N ARG A 688 0.92 -8.16 -10.69
CA ARG A 688 -0.13 -9.14 -11.00
C ARG A 688 0.26 -10.19 -12.04
N VAL A 689 1.44 -10.08 -12.67
CA VAL A 689 1.94 -11.09 -13.62
C VAL A 689 2.01 -12.46 -12.95
N GLY A 690 1.32 -13.44 -13.49
CA GLY A 690 1.27 -14.81 -12.97
C GLY A 690 0.33 -15.02 -11.77
N HIS A 691 -0.30 -13.97 -11.22
CA HIS A 691 -1.15 -14.04 -10.03
C HIS A 691 -2.33 -15.02 -10.19
N ILE A 692 -3.06 -14.91 -11.29
CA ILE A 692 -4.23 -15.77 -11.57
C ILE A 692 -3.84 -17.26 -11.67
N GLN A 693 -2.61 -17.54 -12.09
CA GLN A 693 -2.07 -18.88 -12.27
C GLN A 693 -1.29 -19.41 -11.06
N ASN A 694 -1.18 -18.62 -9.99
CA ASN A 694 -0.33 -18.93 -8.83
C ASN A 694 1.15 -19.15 -9.21
N ASN A 695 1.67 -18.41 -10.17
CA ASN A 695 3.00 -18.57 -10.70
C ASN A 695 3.91 -17.39 -10.35
N ALA A 696 4.54 -17.43 -9.18
CA ALA A 696 5.48 -16.40 -8.73
C ALA A 696 6.74 -16.29 -9.61
N GLN A 697 7.16 -17.37 -10.29
CA GLN A 697 8.27 -17.32 -11.24
C GLN A 697 7.95 -16.46 -12.46
N ALA A 698 6.67 -16.42 -12.88
CA ALA A 698 6.27 -15.60 -14.02
C ALA A 698 6.47 -14.10 -13.74
N HIS A 699 6.12 -13.63 -12.53
CA HIS A 699 6.38 -12.25 -12.13
C HIS A 699 7.87 -11.90 -12.26
N ARG A 700 8.76 -12.74 -11.72
CA ARG A 700 10.20 -12.50 -11.77
C ARG A 700 10.76 -12.58 -13.18
N ALA A 701 10.35 -13.57 -13.97
CA ALA A 701 10.79 -13.71 -15.35
C ALA A 701 10.32 -12.58 -16.28
N VAL A 702 9.15 -11.98 -16.00
CA VAL A 702 8.57 -10.95 -16.86
C VAL A 702 8.94 -9.55 -16.38
N VAL A 703 8.71 -9.25 -15.11
CA VAL A 703 8.93 -7.89 -14.58
C VAL A 703 10.43 -7.60 -14.39
N TYR A 704 11.19 -8.56 -13.88
CA TYR A 704 12.64 -8.43 -13.67
C TYR A 704 13.41 -8.71 -14.96
N ASP A 705 13.35 -9.96 -15.46
CA ASP A 705 14.24 -10.41 -16.55
C ASP A 705 13.83 -9.85 -17.91
N LYS A 706 12.54 -9.93 -18.30
CA LYS A 706 12.09 -9.34 -19.57
C LYS A 706 12.22 -7.83 -19.53
N GLY A 707 11.89 -7.18 -18.40
CA GLY A 707 12.09 -5.74 -18.20
C GLY A 707 13.55 -5.33 -18.41
N ALA A 708 14.50 -6.07 -17.80
CA ALA A 708 15.94 -5.86 -18.00
C ALA A 708 16.39 -6.06 -19.45
N LEU A 709 15.86 -7.08 -20.13
CA LEU A 709 16.18 -7.34 -21.55
C LEU A 709 15.65 -6.27 -22.49
N VAL A 710 14.51 -5.65 -22.17
CA VAL A 710 14.02 -4.48 -22.91
C VAL A 710 14.99 -3.32 -22.79
N LEU A 711 15.56 -3.07 -21.60
CA LEU A 711 16.60 -2.05 -21.42
C LEU A 711 17.89 -2.39 -22.20
N ASP A 712 18.28 -3.67 -22.30
CA ASP A 712 19.40 -4.09 -23.15
C ASP A 712 19.12 -3.83 -24.66
N MET A 713 17.89 -4.10 -25.10
CA MET A 713 17.47 -3.76 -26.47
C MET A 713 17.52 -2.24 -26.71
N VAL A 714 17.00 -1.43 -25.81
CA VAL A 714 17.08 0.04 -25.89
C VAL A 714 18.54 0.48 -25.98
N ARG A 715 19.42 0.02 -25.08
CA ARG A 715 20.85 0.37 -25.07
C ARG A 715 21.54 0.02 -26.41
N ARG A 716 21.23 -1.15 -26.97
CA ARG A 716 21.79 -1.57 -28.28
C ARG A 716 21.28 -0.74 -29.44
N LEU A 717 20.06 -0.22 -29.34
CA LEU A 717 19.46 0.65 -30.36
C LEU A 717 20.02 2.07 -30.29
N VAL A 718 19.98 2.67 -29.09
CA VAL A 718 20.33 4.10 -28.92
C VAL A 718 21.83 4.32 -28.72
N GLY A 719 22.59 3.29 -28.34
CA GLY A 719 24.01 3.36 -27.99
C GLY A 719 24.26 3.62 -26.49
N ASP A 720 25.50 3.30 -26.04
CA ASP A 720 25.85 3.36 -24.61
C ASP A 720 25.77 4.79 -24.02
N GLU A 721 26.20 5.82 -24.73
CA GLU A 721 26.21 7.18 -24.21
C GLU A 721 24.84 7.86 -24.13
N PRO A 722 23.99 7.81 -25.19
CA PRO A 722 22.59 8.28 -25.02
C PRO A 722 21.84 7.52 -23.94
N PHE A 723 21.99 6.19 -23.87
CA PHE A 723 21.39 5.37 -22.83
C PHE A 723 21.79 5.83 -21.41
N ARG A 724 23.10 6.06 -21.18
CA ARG A 724 23.59 6.57 -19.89
C ARG A 724 23.02 7.96 -19.58
N ARG A 725 23.01 8.88 -20.55
CA ARG A 725 22.45 10.23 -20.33
C ARG A 725 20.99 10.18 -19.97
N SER A 726 20.17 9.35 -20.63
CA SER A 726 18.76 9.16 -20.29
C SER A 726 18.57 8.68 -18.84
N LEU A 727 19.37 7.71 -18.40
CA LEU A 727 19.30 7.23 -17.01
C LEU A 727 19.70 8.30 -15.99
N THR A 728 20.76 9.08 -16.30
CA THR A 728 21.21 10.18 -15.44
C THR A 728 20.14 11.28 -15.39
N GLN A 729 19.51 11.59 -16.52
CA GLN A 729 18.44 12.60 -16.62
C GLN A 729 17.22 12.18 -15.78
N LEU A 730 16.73 10.94 -15.95
CA LEU A 730 15.62 10.42 -15.14
C LEU A 730 15.90 10.57 -13.64
N GLN A 731 17.13 10.24 -13.20
CA GLN A 731 17.51 10.37 -11.80
C GLN A 731 17.63 11.83 -11.33
N SER A 732 18.03 12.75 -12.18
CA SER A 732 18.19 14.16 -11.80
C SER A 732 16.88 14.94 -11.82
N GLU A 733 16.01 14.67 -12.79
CA GLU A 733 14.75 15.39 -12.97
C GLU A 733 13.63 14.86 -12.06
N HIS A 734 13.66 13.54 -11.75
CA HIS A 734 12.61 12.87 -11.00
C HIS A 734 13.10 12.30 -9.67
N ARG A 735 14.19 12.85 -9.12
CA ARG A 735 14.68 12.41 -7.81
C ARG A 735 13.64 12.67 -6.73
N PHE A 736 13.35 11.63 -5.93
CA PHE A 736 12.34 11.62 -4.88
C PHE A 736 10.93 11.92 -5.40
N SER A 737 10.62 11.40 -6.58
CA SER A 737 9.29 11.45 -7.15
C SER A 737 8.92 10.18 -7.91
N LYS A 738 7.70 10.14 -8.43
CA LYS A 738 7.14 8.97 -9.13
C LYS A 738 7.46 9.02 -10.62
N VAL A 739 7.89 7.89 -11.18
CA VAL A 739 8.19 7.71 -12.61
C VAL A 739 7.35 6.56 -13.16
N ASP A 740 6.74 6.77 -14.32
CA ASP A 740 6.04 5.75 -15.07
C ASP A 740 6.84 5.24 -16.29
N SER A 741 6.33 4.19 -16.88
CA SER A 741 6.93 3.55 -18.07
C SER A 741 7.06 4.49 -19.26
N GLU A 742 6.10 5.42 -19.46
CA GLU A 742 6.11 6.38 -20.57
C GLU A 742 7.15 7.48 -20.36
N MET A 743 7.37 7.93 -19.13
CA MET A 743 8.43 8.86 -18.79
C MET A 743 9.80 8.26 -19.10
N ALA A 744 10.01 6.99 -18.77
CA ALA A 744 11.23 6.27 -19.11
C ALA A 744 11.43 6.18 -20.64
N ARG A 745 10.38 5.83 -21.41
CA ARG A 745 10.43 5.80 -22.88
C ARG A 745 10.85 7.15 -23.46
N ARG A 746 10.16 8.21 -23.04
CA ARG A 746 10.42 9.58 -23.54
C ARG A 746 11.83 10.06 -23.24
N ALA A 747 12.39 9.69 -22.08
CA ALA A 747 13.78 10.04 -21.76
C ALA A 747 14.78 9.39 -22.73
N PHE A 748 14.57 8.11 -23.09
CA PHE A 748 15.42 7.44 -24.10
C PHE A 748 15.24 8.04 -25.51
N GLU A 749 14.01 8.38 -25.90
CA GLU A 749 13.72 9.03 -27.19
C GLU A 749 14.33 10.43 -27.29
N ALA A 750 14.25 11.22 -26.23
CA ALA A 750 14.79 12.58 -26.19
C ALA A 750 16.31 12.60 -26.42
N GLU A 751 17.06 11.68 -25.80
CA GLU A 751 18.51 11.60 -25.91
C GLU A 751 19.02 10.95 -27.20
N SER A 752 18.18 10.14 -27.86
CA SER A 752 18.58 9.40 -29.05
C SER A 752 17.91 9.86 -30.35
N SER A 753 16.84 10.63 -30.27
CA SER A 753 15.96 10.97 -31.39
C SER A 753 15.38 9.72 -32.12
N MET A 754 15.27 8.59 -31.41
CA MET A 754 14.75 7.33 -31.93
C MET A 754 13.35 7.10 -31.41
N ASP A 755 12.41 6.74 -32.27
CA ASP A 755 11.05 6.34 -31.87
C ASP A 755 11.08 4.91 -31.29
N LEU A 756 10.65 4.76 -30.03
CA LEU A 756 10.60 3.50 -29.28
C LEU A 756 9.17 3.00 -29.04
N ASP A 757 8.13 3.66 -29.58
CA ASP A 757 6.73 3.30 -29.34
C ASP A 757 6.42 1.84 -29.73
N ALA A 758 6.85 1.42 -30.91
CA ALA A 758 6.67 0.03 -31.36
C ALA A 758 7.37 -0.99 -30.44
N LEU A 759 8.51 -0.63 -29.84
CA LEU A 759 9.23 -1.47 -28.89
C LEU A 759 8.43 -1.60 -27.59
N TRP A 760 7.93 -0.48 -27.05
CA TRP A 760 7.09 -0.48 -25.83
C TRP A 760 5.81 -1.29 -26.05
N GLU A 761 5.10 -1.06 -27.14
CA GLU A 761 3.87 -1.79 -27.46
C GLU A 761 4.10 -3.29 -27.53
N THR A 762 5.19 -3.74 -28.18
CA THR A 762 5.47 -5.17 -28.36
C THR A 762 6.02 -5.84 -27.11
N PHE A 763 6.98 -5.23 -26.42
CA PHE A 763 7.72 -5.92 -25.36
C PHE A 763 7.28 -5.55 -23.94
N ILE A 764 6.70 -4.35 -23.73
CA ILE A 764 6.20 -3.93 -22.42
C ILE A 764 4.71 -4.23 -22.28
N ARG A 765 3.88 -3.90 -23.29
CA ARG A 765 2.42 -3.99 -23.21
C ARG A 765 1.84 -5.31 -23.75
N ASN A 766 2.66 -6.13 -24.37
CA ASN A 766 2.20 -7.36 -25.02
C ASN A 766 2.97 -8.60 -24.53
N THR A 767 2.37 -9.78 -24.75
CA THR A 767 2.94 -11.08 -24.38
C THR A 767 3.55 -11.83 -25.57
N GLU A 768 3.18 -11.48 -26.78
CA GLU A 768 3.69 -12.13 -28.01
C GLU A 768 5.11 -11.62 -28.31
N LEU A 769 5.99 -12.56 -28.63
CA LEU A 769 7.37 -12.26 -29.01
C LEU A 769 7.54 -12.40 -30.51
N PRO A 770 8.25 -11.47 -31.19
CA PRO A 770 8.54 -11.57 -32.62
C PRO A 770 9.40 -12.79 -32.96
N ALA A 771 9.35 -13.20 -34.22
CA ALA A 771 10.26 -14.21 -34.75
C ALA A 771 11.19 -13.60 -35.78
N ALA A 772 12.46 -14.04 -35.76
CA ALA A 772 13.47 -13.68 -36.75
C ALA A 772 14.09 -14.93 -37.39
N ARG A 773 14.26 -14.93 -38.72
CA ARG A 773 14.89 -16.03 -39.47
C ARG A 773 15.69 -15.49 -40.65
N VAL A 774 16.58 -16.32 -41.17
CA VAL A 774 17.27 -16.04 -42.44
C VAL A 774 16.49 -16.65 -43.60
N GLU A 775 16.27 -15.88 -44.63
CA GLU A 775 15.70 -16.34 -45.88
C GLU A 775 16.68 -16.08 -47.03
N ALA A 776 16.82 -17.06 -47.94
CA ALA A 776 17.55 -16.88 -49.21
C ALA A 776 16.55 -16.44 -50.27
N SER A 777 16.78 -15.31 -50.90
CA SER A 777 15.97 -14.78 -52.01
C SER A 777 16.87 -14.21 -53.09
N ASN A 778 16.72 -14.70 -54.32
CA ASN A 778 17.46 -14.22 -55.48
C ASN A 778 18.99 -14.20 -55.34
N GLY A 779 19.56 -15.18 -54.61
CA GLY A 779 21.00 -15.26 -54.37
C GLY A 779 21.53 -14.35 -53.26
N ALA A 780 20.69 -13.57 -52.61
CA ALA A 780 20.99 -12.78 -51.44
C ALA A 780 20.39 -13.42 -50.16
N MET A 781 21.04 -13.23 -49.04
CA MET A 781 20.51 -13.63 -47.72
C MET A 781 19.90 -12.43 -47.01
N GLU A 782 18.67 -12.59 -46.48
CA GLU A 782 17.92 -11.57 -45.78
C GLU A 782 17.49 -12.07 -44.41
N ILE A 783 17.52 -11.18 -43.41
CA ILE A 783 16.89 -11.39 -42.09
C ILE A 783 15.45 -10.92 -42.19
N VAL A 784 14.52 -11.81 -41.89
CA VAL A 784 13.08 -11.50 -41.88
C VAL A 784 12.55 -11.56 -40.48
N VAL A 785 11.97 -10.45 -40.02
CA VAL A 785 11.30 -10.31 -38.72
C VAL A 785 9.79 -10.31 -38.94
N THR A 786 9.08 -11.11 -38.17
CA THR A 786 7.62 -11.18 -38.17
C THR A 786 7.05 -10.94 -36.81
N GLY A 787 5.86 -10.30 -36.72
CA GLY A 787 5.22 -9.96 -35.45
C GLY A 787 5.77 -8.70 -34.76
N TYR A 788 6.62 -7.93 -35.49
CA TYR A 788 7.17 -6.67 -34.97
C TYR A 788 7.53 -5.73 -36.13
N ALA A 789 7.06 -4.50 -36.03
CA ALA A 789 7.30 -3.48 -37.06
C ALA A 789 8.44 -2.51 -36.76
N GLY A 790 8.90 -2.48 -35.50
CA GLY A 790 9.97 -1.58 -35.04
C GLY A 790 11.38 -2.13 -35.31
N PRO A 791 12.42 -1.38 -34.88
CA PRO A 791 13.81 -1.77 -35.03
C PRO A 791 14.18 -2.90 -34.05
N LEU A 792 14.66 -4.04 -34.59
CA LEU A 792 15.11 -5.18 -33.79
C LEU A 792 16.65 -5.25 -33.78
N PRO A 793 17.32 -5.05 -32.63
CA PRO A 793 18.76 -5.22 -32.55
C PRO A 793 19.11 -6.71 -32.47
N LEU A 794 19.97 -7.17 -33.38
CA LEU A 794 20.46 -8.55 -33.45
C LEU A 794 21.96 -8.61 -33.64
N THR A 795 22.61 -9.64 -33.12
CA THR A 795 23.95 -10.05 -33.54
C THR A 795 23.83 -11.10 -34.63
N VAL A 796 24.56 -10.93 -35.73
CA VAL A 796 24.63 -11.88 -36.85
C VAL A 796 26.07 -12.35 -36.97
N GLU A 797 26.26 -13.64 -37.05
CA GLU A 797 27.54 -14.26 -37.37
C GLU A 797 27.53 -14.81 -38.77
N VAL A 798 28.45 -14.30 -39.64
CA VAL A 798 28.63 -14.74 -41.00
C VAL A 798 30.04 -15.31 -41.13
N ASP A 799 30.16 -16.57 -41.42
CA ASP A 799 31.45 -17.28 -41.58
C ASP A 799 32.42 -17.05 -40.39
N GLY A 800 31.88 -17.02 -39.16
CA GLY A 800 32.62 -16.80 -37.92
C GLY A 800 32.86 -15.33 -37.55
N LYS A 801 32.45 -14.35 -38.34
CA LYS A 801 32.57 -12.93 -38.06
C LYS A 801 31.23 -12.38 -37.53
N ARG A 802 31.26 -11.79 -36.33
CA ARG A 802 30.07 -11.19 -35.68
C ARG A 802 29.91 -9.73 -36.01
N THR A 803 28.68 -9.33 -36.31
CA THR A 803 28.30 -7.96 -36.58
C THR A 803 26.93 -7.67 -35.91
N GLN A 804 26.82 -6.51 -35.27
CA GLN A 804 25.53 -6.03 -34.78
C GLN A 804 24.77 -5.38 -35.92
N VAL A 805 23.49 -5.69 -36.04
CA VAL A 805 22.56 -5.14 -37.04
C VAL A 805 21.27 -4.71 -36.40
N VAL A 806 20.63 -3.71 -37.00
CA VAL A 806 19.25 -3.31 -36.65
C VAL A 806 18.36 -3.72 -37.84
N VAL A 807 17.38 -4.57 -37.59
CA VAL A 807 16.49 -5.13 -38.59
C VAL A 807 15.13 -4.46 -38.56
N HIS A 808 14.67 -3.91 -39.66
CA HIS A 808 13.33 -3.34 -39.86
C HIS A 808 12.52 -4.26 -40.79
N GLY A 809 11.73 -5.15 -40.22
CA GLY A 809 10.92 -6.11 -40.97
C GLY A 809 11.75 -7.07 -41.82
N ARG A 810 12.38 -6.58 -42.89
CA ARG A 810 13.26 -7.34 -43.78
C ARG A 810 14.53 -6.54 -44.06
N SER A 811 15.71 -7.14 -43.86
CA SER A 811 17.01 -6.49 -44.05
C SER A 811 18.04 -7.46 -44.62
N PRO A 812 18.95 -7.03 -45.50
CA PRO A 812 20.03 -7.89 -46.01
C PRO A 812 20.98 -8.33 -44.89
N VAL A 813 21.52 -9.51 -44.96
CA VAL A 813 22.58 -10.00 -44.04
C VAL A 813 23.91 -9.38 -44.48
N PRO A 814 24.55 -8.52 -43.64
CA PRO A 814 25.78 -7.87 -44.01
C PRO A 814 26.93 -8.86 -44.26
N GLY A 815 27.58 -8.78 -45.40
CA GLY A 815 28.75 -9.61 -45.75
C GLY A 815 28.44 -11.07 -46.09
N ALA A 816 27.14 -11.46 -46.19
CA ALA A 816 26.79 -12.79 -46.61
C ALA A 816 26.73 -12.89 -48.16
N GLY A 817 27.34 -13.92 -48.70
CA GLY A 817 27.25 -14.31 -50.09
C GLY A 817 26.58 -15.68 -50.29
N PRO A 818 26.42 -16.13 -51.53
CA PRO A 818 25.90 -17.48 -51.78
C PRO A 818 26.76 -18.53 -51.10
N GLY A 819 26.17 -19.34 -50.23
CA GLY A 819 26.87 -20.39 -49.48
C GLY A 819 27.48 -19.99 -48.14
N SER A 820 27.37 -18.72 -47.72
CA SER A 820 27.83 -18.28 -46.39
C SER A 820 27.04 -18.95 -45.27
N LYS A 821 27.72 -19.33 -44.21
CA LYS A 821 27.11 -19.84 -43.00
C LYS A 821 26.66 -18.66 -42.14
N VAL A 822 25.33 -18.46 -41.99
CA VAL A 822 24.74 -17.38 -41.20
C VAL A 822 24.12 -17.93 -39.94
N THR A 823 24.46 -17.34 -38.80
CA THR A 823 23.83 -17.63 -37.50
C THR A 823 23.27 -16.33 -36.91
N LEU A 824 21.95 -16.29 -36.61
CA LEU A 824 21.34 -15.21 -35.89
C LEU A 824 21.49 -15.43 -34.38
N ASP A 825 21.73 -14.37 -33.65
CA ASP A 825 21.85 -14.35 -32.17
C ASP A 825 22.81 -15.44 -31.64
N PRO A 826 24.06 -15.50 -32.05
CA PRO A 826 25.00 -16.53 -31.60
C PRO A 826 25.27 -16.48 -30.10
N GLU A 827 25.07 -15.34 -29.44
CA GLU A 827 25.12 -15.17 -27.99
C GLU A 827 23.88 -15.70 -27.25
N GLY A 828 22.74 -15.88 -27.92
CA GLY A 828 21.47 -16.32 -27.33
C GLY A 828 20.82 -15.31 -26.39
N VAL A 829 20.96 -14.02 -26.69
CA VAL A 829 20.54 -12.90 -25.81
C VAL A 829 19.36 -12.09 -26.37
N SER A 830 18.85 -12.42 -27.54
CA SER A 830 17.68 -11.77 -28.13
C SER A 830 16.37 -12.29 -27.55
N LEU A 831 15.41 -11.38 -27.29
CA LEU A 831 14.04 -11.74 -26.96
C LEU A 831 13.26 -12.33 -28.16
N ALA A 832 13.67 -12.03 -29.40
CA ALA A 832 13.02 -12.63 -30.58
C ALA A 832 13.20 -14.16 -30.62
N ARG A 833 12.18 -14.86 -31.10
CA ARG A 833 12.28 -16.30 -31.41
C ARG A 833 13.11 -16.48 -32.66
N ILE A 834 14.28 -17.10 -32.56
CA ILE A 834 15.16 -17.33 -33.68
C ILE A 834 14.73 -18.62 -34.38
N GLY A 835 14.27 -18.49 -35.66
CA GLY A 835 13.96 -19.60 -36.54
C GLY A 835 15.23 -20.24 -37.08
N ARG A 836 15.22 -21.55 -37.26
CA ARG A 836 16.31 -22.32 -37.94
C ARG A 836 16.32 -22.09 -39.44
#